data_15f4f351dc0c18bea969b2fc74de6100
#
_entry.id   15f4f351dc0c18bea969b2fc74de6100
#
_cell.length_a   1.000
_cell.length_b   1.000
_cell.length_c   1.000
_cell.angle_alpha   90.00
_cell.angle_beta   90.00
_cell.angle_gamma   90.00
#
_symmetry.space_group_name_H-M   'P 1'
#
loop_
_entity.id
_entity.type
_entity.pdbx_description
1 polymer ?
#
loop_
_entity_poly.entity_id
_entity_poly.type
_entity_poly.pdbx_seq_one_letter_code
_entity_poly.pdbx_strand_id
1 'polypeptide(L)'
;MTTSRDKNEPRKLPMMPIRDMVIFPYMMTPFVVGRLSSVRALEEALNGDRKIFLATQHDASIDEPKAKEIYQVGAICNIVQSVKMPDGNIKVLVEGVERAKSIDVTDRDGFFVATVRTAKAEFEMTQAAEQLMQRVTSLFEQYVKLQQSLNYETIIASVRMDEPAKLSDTIAANLQIGIEEKQELLGIFDPAARLARIADVLDIEIEKLDLDRNIQSRVKRQMERAQKEYYLNEKIKAIQKELGRGVKSEFDELRKKIESAGMPKEVLDKAIQELRKLEAMPPMSAESTVSRNYIDWLLAVPWKKKSKETRSIEYAEKVLNEDHYGLEKIKERILEFLAVRQLVKNPKGSILCFVGPPGVGKTSLGMSIAKATGRKFVRLSLGGVRDEAEIRGHRRTYIGALPGQIIQHMKRAGTKNPVFLLDEVDKMASDFRGDPASALLEVLDPEQNTTFQDHYLDVDYDLSQVLFVATANVMHTVPPPLQDRMEVLRLQGYTEQEKLEIAKQYLVKKQREQTGLSERNVVFADDAILEIIRKYTREAGVRNLEREIGNICRKVARRVVKKGAKHKEEITAQSISEFLGVARFRDSEVHEKSEIGLVTGLAWTEVGGSILTTEVQVLDGKGKLTITGQLGDVMQESAQAALAYIRGRAQALGLSREFYRNVDLHLHVPEGAIPKDGPSAGITMATALASALAKIPVRRDIAMTGEITLRGKVLPIGGLKEKLLAALRAGIFETILPRGNEKDLSELPDNIKSAMKLHFVDTMDEVLALALENPLPTQIPEGAEVMTAVPPPADVVGGQVARQ
;
A
#
# COMPACT_ATOMS: atom_id res chain seq x y z
N MET A 1 23.36 -46.08 -39.46
CA MET A 1 22.03 -46.37 -38.87
C MET A 1 22.17 -46.28 -37.35
N THR A 2 21.98 -45.13 -36.75
CA THR A 2 21.97 -44.93 -35.31
C THR A 2 20.51 -44.59 -34.91
N THR A 3 20.00 -45.45 -34.09
CA THR A 3 18.58 -45.59 -33.72
C THR A 3 18.00 -44.38 -33.05
N SER A 4 16.81 -43.99 -33.45
CA SER A 4 15.99 -42.81 -33.06
C SER A 4 15.36 -42.92 -31.66
N ARG A 5 15.97 -43.62 -30.70
CA ARG A 5 15.38 -43.84 -29.33
C ARG A 5 15.94 -42.98 -28.22
N ASP A 6 17.01 -42.20 -28.42
CA ASP A 6 17.77 -41.56 -27.35
C ASP A 6 17.35 -40.08 -27.02
N LYS A 7 16.25 -39.54 -27.60
CA LYS A 7 16.00 -38.10 -27.54
C LYS A 7 15.08 -37.64 -26.40
N ASN A 8 14.56 -38.55 -25.57
CA ASN A 8 13.59 -38.19 -24.51
C ASN A 8 14.04 -38.58 -23.10
N GLU A 9 15.29 -38.93 -22.91
CA GLU A 9 15.83 -39.26 -21.60
C GLU A 9 16.13 -37.98 -20.80
N PRO A 10 15.84 -37.98 -19.48
CA PRO A 10 16.16 -36.85 -18.61
C PRO A 10 17.67 -36.63 -18.56
N ARG A 11 18.12 -35.40 -18.83
CA ARG A 11 19.53 -35.03 -18.80
C ARG A 11 19.82 -34.20 -17.55
N LYS A 12 20.96 -34.46 -16.90
CA LYS A 12 21.45 -33.64 -15.79
C LYS A 12 22.40 -32.58 -16.35
N LEU A 13 22.09 -31.32 -16.13
CA LEU A 13 22.91 -30.21 -16.63
C LEU A 13 23.14 -29.21 -15.48
N PRO A 14 24.33 -28.57 -15.44
CA PRO A 14 24.52 -27.39 -14.60
C PRO A 14 23.44 -26.36 -14.93
N MET A 15 22.87 -25.74 -13.88
CA MET A 15 21.80 -24.76 -14.03
C MET A 15 22.24 -23.41 -13.49
N MET A 16 21.93 -22.36 -14.23
CA MET A 16 22.16 -21.00 -13.79
C MET A 16 20.89 -20.17 -13.87
N PRO A 17 20.44 -19.55 -12.74
CA PRO A 17 19.32 -18.64 -12.73
C PRO A 17 19.70 -17.29 -13.34
N ILE A 18 18.84 -16.76 -14.20
CA ILE A 18 18.99 -15.46 -14.85
C ILE A 18 17.97 -14.47 -14.27
N ARG A 19 18.37 -13.21 -14.08
CA ARG A 19 17.55 -12.19 -13.40
C ARG A 19 16.48 -11.56 -14.29
N ASP A 20 16.91 -11.03 -15.43
CA ASP A 20 16.18 -10.00 -16.17
C ASP A 20 16.03 -10.29 -17.66
N MET A 21 16.25 -11.53 -18.05
CA MET A 21 16.06 -11.96 -19.43
C MET A 21 15.54 -13.40 -19.54
N VAL A 22 14.83 -13.66 -20.61
CA VAL A 22 14.38 -14.99 -21.00
C VAL A 22 15.12 -15.42 -22.25
N ILE A 23 15.77 -16.58 -22.22
CA ILE A 23 16.54 -17.10 -23.37
C ILE A 23 15.68 -18.08 -24.15
N PHE A 24 15.53 -17.81 -25.44
CA PHE A 24 14.81 -18.64 -26.38
C PHE A 24 15.80 -19.53 -27.18
N PRO A 25 15.36 -20.68 -27.73
CA PRO A 25 16.10 -21.39 -28.76
C PRO A 25 16.48 -20.47 -29.92
N TYR A 26 17.64 -20.71 -30.50
CA TYR A 26 18.23 -19.92 -31.62
C TYR A 26 18.59 -18.45 -31.23
N MET A 27 18.45 -18.07 -30.00
CA MET A 27 18.86 -16.75 -29.51
C MET A 27 20.35 -16.80 -29.13
N MET A 28 21.11 -15.86 -29.65
CA MET A 28 22.51 -15.67 -29.27
C MET A 28 22.64 -14.41 -28.46
N THR A 29 23.04 -14.50 -27.17
CA THR A 29 23.05 -13.35 -26.26
C THR A 29 24.28 -13.32 -25.36
N PRO A 30 24.93 -12.17 -25.21
CA PRO A 30 25.98 -11.96 -24.25
C PRO A 30 25.40 -11.46 -22.92
N PHE A 31 25.92 -11.97 -21.80
CA PHE A 31 25.63 -11.43 -20.46
C PHE A 31 26.81 -11.62 -19.51
N VAL A 32 26.76 -11.00 -18.35
CA VAL A 32 27.82 -11.02 -17.35
C VAL A 32 27.37 -11.86 -16.16
N VAL A 33 28.24 -12.79 -15.76
CA VAL A 33 28.05 -13.69 -14.62
C VAL A 33 28.96 -13.24 -13.48
N GLY A 34 28.35 -12.87 -12.34
CA GLY A 34 29.08 -12.39 -11.16
C GLY A 34 28.78 -13.16 -9.88
N ARG A 35 27.65 -13.90 -9.81
CA ARG A 35 27.30 -14.70 -8.62
C ARG A 35 28.21 -15.92 -8.50
N LEU A 36 28.70 -16.24 -7.31
CA LEU A 36 29.57 -17.37 -7.06
C LEU A 36 28.95 -18.70 -7.49
N SER A 37 27.68 -18.94 -7.20
CA SER A 37 26.94 -20.12 -7.61
C SER A 37 26.82 -20.24 -9.13
N SER A 38 26.57 -19.12 -9.81
CA SER A 38 26.48 -19.05 -11.26
C SER A 38 27.82 -19.23 -11.94
N VAL A 39 28.90 -18.71 -11.38
CA VAL A 39 30.29 -18.90 -11.86
C VAL A 39 30.68 -20.38 -11.76
N ARG A 40 30.39 -21.06 -10.64
CA ARG A 40 30.64 -22.49 -10.47
C ARG A 40 29.87 -23.35 -11.49
N ALA A 41 28.57 -23.05 -11.65
CA ALA A 41 27.76 -23.74 -12.65
C ALA A 41 28.32 -23.58 -14.07
N LEU A 42 28.84 -22.40 -14.40
CA LEU A 42 29.48 -22.12 -15.68
C LEU A 42 30.80 -22.85 -15.83
N GLU A 43 31.66 -22.88 -14.81
CA GLU A 43 32.93 -23.61 -14.81
C GLU A 43 32.69 -25.11 -14.98
N GLU A 44 31.70 -25.67 -14.29
CA GLU A 44 31.33 -27.10 -14.46
C GLU A 44 30.85 -27.38 -15.91
N ALA A 45 30.03 -26.49 -16.47
CA ALA A 45 29.57 -26.61 -17.86
C ALA A 45 30.74 -26.53 -18.88
N LEU A 46 31.73 -25.67 -18.64
CA LEU A 46 32.92 -25.50 -19.49
C LEU A 46 33.86 -26.71 -19.43
N ASN A 47 33.94 -27.39 -18.27
CA ASN A 47 34.71 -28.59 -18.07
C ASN A 47 34.01 -29.83 -18.68
N GLY A 48 32.71 -29.76 -18.94
CA GLY A 48 31.89 -30.79 -19.54
C GLY A 48 31.67 -30.61 -21.05
N ASP A 49 30.43 -30.82 -21.48
CA ASP A 49 30.00 -30.74 -22.89
C ASP A 49 29.65 -29.31 -23.36
N ARG A 50 29.98 -28.27 -22.56
CA ARG A 50 29.67 -26.84 -22.76
C ARG A 50 28.19 -26.53 -22.84
N LYS A 51 27.35 -27.37 -22.24
CA LYS A 51 25.92 -27.16 -22.16
C LYS A 51 25.53 -26.74 -20.76
N ILE A 52 24.65 -25.78 -20.71
CA ILE A 52 24.12 -25.25 -19.47
C ILE A 52 22.61 -25.03 -19.58
N PHE A 53 21.86 -25.28 -18.52
CA PHE A 53 20.44 -25.00 -18.48
C PHE A 53 20.24 -23.61 -17.86
N LEU A 54 19.59 -22.69 -18.60
CA LEU A 54 19.32 -21.33 -18.19
C LEU A 54 17.84 -21.15 -17.97
N ALA A 55 17.46 -20.69 -16.78
CA ALA A 55 16.07 -20.42 -16.43
C ALA A 55 15.98 -19.10 -15.67
N THR A 56 14.93 -18.33 -15.94
CA THR A 56 14.71 -17.02 -15.34
C THR A 56 14.18 -17.17 -13.92
N GLN A 57 14.55 -16.28 -13.00
CA GLN A 57 13.99 -16.23 -11.66
C GLN A 57 12.69 -15.41 -11.64
N HIS A 58 11.78 -15.72 -10.69
CA HIS A 58 10.49 -15.03 -10.58
C HIS A 58 10.65 -13.56 -10.19
N ASP A 59 11.59 -13.25 -9.31
CA ASP A 59 11.86 -11.90 -8.83
C ASP A 59 13.33 -11.54 -9.06
N ALA A 60 13.57 -10.54 -9.89
CA ALA A 60 14.90 -10.06 -10.23
C ALA A 60 15.67 -9.44 -9.04
N SER A 61 14.98 -9.05 -7.96
CA SER A 61 15.58 -8.42 -6.78
C SER A 61 16.31 -9.42 -5.86
N ILE A 62 15.99 -10.72 -5.97
CA ILE A 62 16.59 -11.76 -5.13
C ILE A 62 17.99 -12.11 -5.61
N ASP A 63 18.99 -11.90 -4.75
CA ASP A 63 20.39 -12.20 -5.11
C ASP A 63 20.68 -13.69 -5.18
N GLU A 64 20.19 -14.51 -4.25
CA GLU A 64 20.37 -15.95 -4.21
C GLU A 64 19.01 -16.65 -4.22
N PRO A 65 18.43 -16.87 -5.41
CA PRO A 65 17.12 -17.51 -5.52
C PRO A 65 17.19 -18.98 -5.14
N LYS A 66 16.18 -19.45 -4.42
CA LYS A 66 15.96 -20.87 -4.15
C LYS A 66 15.36 -21.55 -5.38
N ALA A 67 15.48 -22.87 -5.45
CA ALA A 67 14.97 -23.66 -6.59
C ALA A 67 13.46 -23.41 -6.90
N LYS A 68 12.66 -23.05 -5.89
CA LYS A 68 11.23 -22.73 -6.05
C LYS A 68 10.96 -21.32 -6.60
N GLU A 69 11.96 -20.44 -6.58
CA GLU A 69 11.88 -19.06 -7.04
C GLU A 69 12.36 -18.90 -8.49
N ILE A 70 12.60 -20.01 -9.18
CA ILE A 70 13.07 -20.08 -10.56
C ILE A 70 12.00 -20.77 -11.41
N TYR A 71 11.77 -20.24 -12.60
CA TYR A 71 10.83 -20.85 -13.54
C TYR A 71 11.27 -22.25 -13.93
N GLN A 72 10.31 -23.17 -14.00
CA GLN A 72 10.59 -24.57 -14.36
C GLN A 72 10.95 -24.76 -15.83
N VAL A 73 10.50 -23.86 -16.71
CA VAL A 73 10.79 -23.90 -18.13
C VAL A 73 11.92 -22.93 -18.44
N GLY A 74 12.93 -23.42 -19.12
CA GLY A 74 14.09 -22.64 -19.53
C GLY A 74 14.66 -23.16 -20.85
N ALA A 75 15.87 -22.74 -21.19
CA ALA A 75 16.58 -23.18 -22.41
C ALA A 75 17.87 -23.91 -22.06
N ILE A 76 18.13 -24.99 -22.78
CA ILE A 76 19.44 -25.59 -22.83
C ILE A 76 20.28 -24.76 -23.80
N CYS A 77 21.40 -24.23 -23.33
CA CYS A 77 22.27 -23.37 -24.11
C CYS A 77 23.67 -23.96 -24.29
N ASN A 78 24.26 -23.68 -25.44
CA ASN A 78 25.69 -23.93 -25.68
C ASN A 78 26.48 -22.68 -25.26
N ILE A 79 27.59 -22.84 -24.56
CA ILE A 79 28.52 -21.77 -24.26
C ILE A 79 29.46 -21.58 -25.45
N VAL A 80 29.26 -20.52 -26.22
CA VAL A 80 30.03 -20.21 -27.42
C VAL A 80 31.36 -19.59 -27.03
N GLN A 81 31.35 -18.62 -26.13
CA GLN A 81 32.56 -17.93 -25.70
C GLN A 81 32.43 -17.50 -24.24
N SER A 82 33.54 -17.54 -23.50
CA SER A 82 33.63 -17.03 -22.14
C SER A 82 34.90 -16.20 -21.99
N VAL A 83 34.81 -15.02 -21.38
CA VAL A 83 35.96 -14.11 -21.15
C VAL A 83 35.94 -13.67 -19.70
N LYS A 84 36.98 -13.94 -18.94
CA LYS A 84 37.17 -13.44 -17.60
C LYS A 84 37.48 -11.94 -17.65
N MET A 85 36.77 -11.14 -16.89
CA MET A 85 36.92 -9.70 -16.76
C MET A 85 37.86 -9.36 -15.59
N PRO A 86 38.52 -8.18 -15.61
CA PRO A 86 39.44 -7.76 -14.52
C PRO A 86 38.77 -7.61 -13.14
N ASP A 87 37.47 -7.42 -13.10
CA ASP A 87 36.63 -7.31 -11.89
C ASP A 87 36.21 -8.64 -11.28
N GLY A 88 36.68 -9.76 -11.84
CA GLY A 88 36.36 -11.12 -11.40
C GLY A 88 35.08 -11.71 -12.01
N ASN A 89 34.31 -10.93 -12.73
CA ASN A 89 33.11 -11.38 -13.44
C ASN A 89 33.48 -12.12 -14.74
N ILE A 90 32.57 -12.94 -15.23
CA ILE A 90 32.78 -13.67 -16.50
C ILE A 90 31.74 -13.19 -17.51
N LYS A 91 32.19 -12.62 -18.62
CA LYS A 91 31.33 -12.31 -19.76
C LYS A 91 31.16 -13.56 -20.61
N VAL A 92 29.91 -13.98 -20.82
CA VAL A 92 29.60 -15.22 -21.55
C VAL A 92 28.74 -14.90 -22.75
N LEU A 93 29.01 -15.54 -23.87
CA LEU A 93 28.13 -15.57 -25.03
C LEU A 93 27.54 -16.99 -25.11
N VAL A 94 26.20 -17.06 -25.01
CA VAL A 94 25.49 -18.33 -25.11
C VAL A 94 24.57 -18.36 -26.33
N GLU A 95 24.36 -19.53 -26.83
CA GLU A 95 23.40 -19.84 -27.89
C GLU A 95 22.31 -20.76 -27.34
N GLY A 96 21.05 -20.35 -27.37
CA GLY A 96 19.91 -21.19 -27.02
C GLY A 96 19.73 -22.32 -28.04
N VAL A 97 19.72 -23.56 -27.58
CA VAL A 97 19.59 -24.73 -28.46
C VAL A 97 18.20 -25.32 -28.45
N GLU A 98 17.71 -25.66 -27.27
CA GLU A 98 16.45 -26.35 -27.07
C GLU A 98 15.77 -25.84 -25.81
N ARG A 99 14.42 -25.74 -25.81
CA ARG A 99 13.67 -25.51 -24.59
C ARG A 99 13.54 -26.79 -23.79
N ALA A 100 13.58 -26.66 -22.49
CA ALA A 100 13.46 -27.80 -21.60
C ALA A 100 12.69 -27.43 -20.34
N LYS A 101 12.05 -28.43 -19.73
CA LYS A 101 11.41 -28.29 -18.42
C LYS A 101 12.25 -29.00 -17.38
N SER A 102 12.56 -28.33 -16.27
CA SER A 102 13.20 -28.95 -15.11
C SER A 102 12.21 -29.86 -14.40
N ILE A 103 12.63 -31.09 -14.13
CA ILE A 103 11.88 -32.09 -13.35
C ILE A 103 12.28 -31.97 -11.88
N ASP A 104 13.60 -31.84 -11.66
CA ASP A 104 14.19 -31.76 -10.34
C ASP A 104 15.40 -30.81 -10.39
N VAL A 105 15.56 -30.01 -9.33
CA VAL A 105 16.70 -29.10 -9.17
C VAL A 105 17.33 -29.34 -7.82
N THR A 106 18.57 -29.79 -7.84
CA THR A 106 19.36 -30.09 -6.65
C THR A 106 20.54 -29.14 -6.52
N ASP A 107 20.82 -28.70 -5.31
CA ASP A 107 22.06 -27.97 -5.01
C ASP A 107 23.20 -28.97 -4.82
N ARG A 108 24.25 -28.82 -5.58
CA ARG A 108 25.46 -29.67 -5.51
C ARG A 108 26.68 -28.75 -5.48
N ASP A 109 27.44 -28.83 -4.41
CA ASP A 109 28.71 -28.10 -4.24
C ASP A 109 28.55 -26.56 -4.38
N GLY A 110 27.36 -26.02 -4.03
CA GLY A 110 27.07 -24.60 -4.05
C GLY A 110 26.70 -24.05 -5.43
N PHE A 111 26.20 -24.91 -6.34
CA PHE A 111 25.53 -24.52 -7.57
C PHE A 111 24.35 -25.44 -7.88
N PHE A 112 23.43 -25.03 -8.72
CA PHE A 112 22.27 -25.83 -9.09
C PHE A 112 22.60 -26.80 -10.22
N VAL A 113 22.13 -28.05 -10.07
CA VAL A 113 22.09 -29.06 -11.12
C VAL A 113 20.62 -29.39 -11.38
N ALA A 114 20.17 -29.15 -12.60
CA ALA A 114 18.80 -29.45 -13.01
C ALA A 114 18.73 -30.75 -13.80
N THR A 115 17.78 -31.60 -13.45
CA THR A 115 17.36 -32.73 -14.30
C THR A 115 16.30 -32.22 -15.24
N VAL A 116 16.64 -32.11 -16.55
CA VAL A 116 15.79 -31.48 -17.53
C VAL A 116 15.28 -32.49 -18.56
N ARG A 117 14.05 -32.26 -19.02
CA ARG A 117 13.44 -33.00 -20.12
C ARG A 117 13.13 -32.05 -21.26
N THR A 118 13.64 -32.41 -22.47
CA THR A 118 13.28 -31.70 -23.70
C THR A 118 11.99 -32.32 -24.26
N ALA A 119 11.06 -31.47 -24.68
CA ALA A 119 9.86 -31.92 -25.38
C ALA A 119 9.94 -31.40 -26.83
N LYS A 120 10.14 -32.31 -27.80
CA LYS A 120 9.90 -32.00 -29.18
C LYS A 120 8.42 -32.25 -29.46
N ALA A 121 7.65 -31.22 -29.78
CA ALA A 121 6.37 -31.43 -30.42
C ALA A 121 6.63 -31.87 -31.86
N GLU A 122 6.18 -33.08 -32.22
CA GLU A 122 6.05 -33.46 -33.64
C GLU A 122 4.95 -32.59 -34.22
N PHE A 123 5.31 -31.67 -35.09
CA PHE A 123 4.39 -30.73 -35.70
C PHE A 123 4.22 -31.09 -37.19
N GLU A 124 2.99 -31.39 -37.58
CA GLU A 124 2.62 -31.53 -38.98
C GLU A 124 2.18 -30.16 -39.55
N MET A 125 2.77 -29.77 -40.68
CA MET A 125 2.43 -28.53 -41.35
C MET A 125 1.00 -28.62 -41.93
N THR A 126 0.10 -27.83 -41.36
CA THR A 126 -1.29 -27.69 -41.84
C THR A 126 -1.46 -26.36 -42.54
N GLN A 127 -2.45 -26.27 -43.45
CA GLN A 127 -2.79 -25.02 -44.13
C GLN A 127 -3.13 -23.88 -43.15
N ALA A 128 -3.73 -24.21 -41.98
CA ALA A 128 -4.02 -23.24 -40.94
C ALA A 128 -2.72 -22.72 -40.28
N ALA A 129 -1.71 -23.57 -40.12
CA ALA A 129 -0.43 -23.16 -39.55
C ALA A 129 0.35 -22.25 -40.52
N GLU A 130 0.31 -22.52 -41.81
CA GLU A 130 0.91 -21.62 -42.82
C GLU A 130 0.26 -20.24 -42.82
N GLN A 131 -1.08 -20.16 -42.76
CA GLN A 131 -1.80 -18.90 -42.66
C GLN A 131 -1.43 -18.14 -41.37
N LEU A 132 -1.32 -18.83 -40.24
CA LEU A 132 -0.90 -18.26 -38.97
C LEU A 132 0.53 -17.71 -39.02
N MET A 133 1.46 -18.46 -39.64
CA MET A 133 2.83 -17.99 -39.86
C MET A 133 2.87 -16.71 -40.69
N GLN A 134 2.12 -16.67 -41.78
CA GLN A 134 2.03 -15.47 -42.64
C GLN A 134 1.45 -14.27 -41.87
N ARG A 135 0.40 -14.50 -41.08
CA ARG A 135 -0.20 -13.44 -40.23
C ARG A 135 0.82 -12.92 -39.22
N VAL A 136 1.48 -13.82 -38.48
CA VAL A 136 2.45 -13.43 -37.44
C VAL A 136 3.63 -12.69 -38.06
N THR A 137 4.14 -13.13 -39.20
CA THR A 137 5.21 -12.45 -39.93
C THR A 137 4.79 -11.05 -40.34
N SER A 138 3.57 -10.87 -40.87
CA SER A 138 3.04 -9.57 -41.28
C SER A 138 2.87 -8.64 -40.06
N LEU A 139 2.34 -9.15 -38.94
CA LEU A 139 2.21 -8.37 -37.69
C LEU A 139 3.59 -7.98 -37.15
N PHE A 140 4.55 -8.88 -37.17
CA PHE A 140 5.89 -8.58 -36.71
C PHE A 140 6.61 -7.56 -37.58
N GLU A 141 6.41 -7.60 -38.90
CA GLU A 141 6.90 -6.56 -39.82
C GLU A 141 6.32 -5.17 -39.49
N GLN A 142 5.00 -5.13 -39.14
CA GLN A 142 4.35 -3.88 -38.71
C GLN A 142 4.92 -3.39 -37.37
N TYR A 143 5.08 -4.29 -36.39
CA TYR A 143 5.68 -3.98 -35.11
C TYR A 143 7.08 -3.40 -35.25
N VAL A 144 7.97 -4.03 -36.04
CA VAL A 144 9.34 -3.57 -36.26
C VAL A 144 9.38 -2.21 -36.98
N LYS A 145 8.44 -1.94 -37.92
CA LYS A 145 8.32 -0.64 -38.58
C LYS A 145 7.89 0.48 -37.61
N LEU A 146 7.15 0.16 -36.57
CA LEU A 146 6.72 1.12 -35.58
C LEU A 146 7.79 1.35 -34.51
N GLN A 147 8.64 0.37 -34.26
CA GLN A 147 9.71 0.37 -33.26
C GLN A 147 11.00 0.98 -33.85
N GLN A 148 11.30 2.22 -33.55
CA GLN A 148 12.48 2.94 -34.12
C GLN A 148 13.86 2.43 -33.67
N SER A 149 13.90 1.57 -32.62
CA SER A 149 15.13 1.09 -31.99
C SER A 149 15.67 -0.22 -32.58
N LEU A 150 14.95 -0.90 -33.46
CA LEU A 150 15.31 -2.19 -34.01
C LEU A 150 15.89 -2.04 -35.42
N ASN A 151 16.96 -2.82 -35.72
CA ASN A 151 17.54 -2.83 -37.05
C ASN A 151 16.66 -3.65 -38.00
N TYR A 152 15.82 -2.95 -38.76
CA TYR A 152 14.75 -3.47 -39.60
C TYR A 152 15.22 -4.58 -40.58
N GLU A 153 16.32 -4.34 -41.30
CA GLU A 153 16.77 -5.25 -42.35
C GLU A 153 17.25 -6.62 -41.79
N THR A 154 18.00 -6.59 -40.68
CA THR A 154 18.57 -7.80 -40.10
C THR A 154 17.50 -8.67 -39.45
N ILE A 155 16.49 -8.05 -38.83
CA ILE A 155 15.41 -8.78 -38.14
C ILE A 155 14.43 -9.39 -39.12
N ILE A 156 14.02 -8.67 -40.15
CA ILE A 156 13.09 -9.20 -41.17
C ILE A 156 13.74 -10.34 -41.98
N ALA A 157 15.06 -10.27 -42.27
CA ALA A 157 15.75 -11.35 -42.91
C ALA A 157 15.77 -12.62 -42.06
N SER A 158 15.88 -12.48 -40.73
CA SER A 158 15.90 -13.63 -39.80
C SER A 158 14.53 -14.26 -39.55
N VAL A 159 13.44 -13.55 -39.82
CA VAL A 159 12.06 -14.01 -39.59
C VAL A 159 11.46 -14.74 -40.79
N ARG A 160 12.00 -14.62 -42.00
CA ARG A 160 11.57 -15.38 -43.17
C ARG A 160 12.06 -16.83 -43.09
N MET A 161 11.43 -17.62 -42.25
CA MET A 161 11.76 -19.02 -41.98
C MET A 161 10.55 -19.90 -42.21
N ASP A 162 10.78 -21.09 -42.76
CA ASP A 162 9.73 -22.05 -43.09
C ASP A 162 9.35 -22.97 -41.93
N GLU A 163 10.09 -22.93 -40.81
CA GLU A 163 9.85 -23.74 -39.61
C GLU A 163 9.07 -22.95 -38.54
N PRO A 164 7.83 -23.37 -38.18
CA PRO A 164 7.00 -22.66 -37.18
C PRO A 164 7.64 -22.49 -35.81
N ALA A 165 8.38 -23.52 -35.37
CA ALA A 165 9.06 -23.49 -34.08
C ALA A 165 10.15 -22.41 -34.06
N LYS A 166 10.97 -22.38 -35.11
CA LYS A 166 12.08 -21.43 -35.22
C LYS A 166 11.60 -20.01 -35.44
N LEU A 167 10.55 -19.82 -36.24
CA LEU A 167 9.89 -18.52 -36.47
C LEU A 167 9.36 -17.95 -35.15
N SER A 168 8.60 -18.77 -34.40
CA SER A 168 8.01 -18.31 -33.13
C SER A 168 9.07 -17.95 -32.09
N ASP A 169 10.16 -18.74 -31.99
CA ASP A 169 11.23 -18.46 -31.03
C ASP A 169 12.03 -17.21 -31.41
N THR A 170 12.30 -17.02 -32.71
CA THR A 170 12.99 -15.80 -33.19
C THR A 170 12.17 -14.54 -32.97
N ILE A 171 10.87 -14.58 -33.22
CA ILE A 171 9.99 -13.44 -32.95
C ILE A 171 9.93 -13.17 -31.44
N ALA A 172 9.64 -14.17 -30.62
CA ALA A 172 9.55 -14.01 -29.16
C ALA A 172 10.82 -13.44 -28.54
N ALA A 173 11.99 -13.81 -29.01
CA ALA A 173 13.28 -13.29 -28.58
C ALA A 173 13.39 -11.77 -28.83
N ASN A 174 12.84 -11.28 -29.96
CA ASN A 174 12.96 -9.89 -30.39
C ASN A 174 11.80 -8.98 -29.93
N LEU A 175 10.75 -9.50 -29.30
CA LEU A 175 9.69 -8.68 -28.73
C LEU A 175 10.20 -7.92 -27.51
N GLN A 176 9.79 -6.65 -27.38
CA GLN A 176 10.07 -5.83 -26.20
C GLN A 176 8.90 -5.84 -25.22
N ILE A 177 8.65 -7.00 -24.66
CA ILE A 177 7.58 -7.26 -23.68
C ILE A 177 8.18 -7.65 -22.32
N GLY A 178 7.33 -7.70 -21.29
CA GLY A 178 7.73 -8.07 -19.93
C GLY A 178 8.32 -9.48 -19.82
N ILE A 179 9.10 -9.70 -18.75
CA ILE A 179 9.75 -11.00 -18.49
C ILE A 179 8.71 -12.09 -18.31
N GLU A 180 7.62 -11.81 -17.61
CA GLU A 180 6.52 -12.75 -17.35
C GLU A 180 5.87 -13.21 -18.67
N GLU A 181 5.58 -12.27 -19.57
CA GLU A 181 5.00 -12.57 -20.89
C GLU A 181 5.98 -13.38 -21.77
N LYS A 182 7.27 -13.03 -21.76
CA LYS A 182 8.32 -13.82 -22.45
C LYS A 182 8.40 -15.24 -21.89
N GLN A 183 8.30 -15.37 -20.58
CA GLN A 183 8.36 -16.68 -19.92
C GLN A 183 7.11 -17.52 -20.23
N GLU A 184 5.94 -16.88 -20.32
CA GLU A 184 4.70 -17.53 -20.81
C GLU A 184 4.92 -18.10 -22.22
N LEU A 185 5.45 -17.29 -23.15
CA LEU A 185 5.74 -17.72 -24.52
C LEU A 185 6.77 -18.87 -24.57
N LEU A 186 7.81 -18.82 -23.72
CA LEU A 186 8.77 -19.93 -23.62
C LEU A 186 8.10 -21.19 -23.07
N GLY A 187 7.11 -21.05 -22.18
CA GLY A 187 6.35 -22.16 -21.58
C GLY A 187 5.44 -22.90 -22.54
N ILE A 188 5.08 -22.32 -23.67
CA ILE A 188 4.22 -22.96 -24.70
C ILE A 188 5.07 -23.86 -25.60
N PHE A 189 4.94 -25.16 -25.42
CA PHE A 189 5.73 -26.14 -26.20
C PHE A 189 5.21 -26.36 -27.63
N ASP A 190 3.88 -26.30 -27.82
CA ASP A 190 3.30 -26.42 -29.15
C ASP A 190 3.58 -25.16 -30.00
N PRO A 191 4.24 -25.31 -31.18
CA PRO A 191 4.59 -24.20 -32.05
C PRO A 191 3.36 -23.40 -32.57
N ALA A 192 2.26 -24.10 -32.87
CA ALA A 192 1.05 -23.41 -33.35
C ALA A 192 0.38 -22.56 -32.26
N ALA A 193 0.22 -23.13 -31.07
CA ALA A 193 -0.34 -22.40 -29.94
C ALA A 193 0.55 -21.19 -29.57
N ARG A 194 1.89 -21.35 -29.65
CA ARG A 194 2.82 -20.26 -29.40
C ARG A 194 2.73 -19.16 -30.47
N LEU A 195 2.63 -19.49 -31.73
CA LEU A 195 2.41 -18.52 -32.82
C LEU A 195 1.10 -17.77 -32.64
N ALA A 196 0.03 -18.48 -32.27
CA ALA A 196 -1.27 -17.82 -31.97
C ALA A 196 -1.12 -16.79 -30.81
N ARG A 197 -0.46 -17.19 -29.73
CA ARG A 197 -0.21 -16.29 -28.60
C ARG A 197 0.68 -15.10 -28.97
N ILE A 198 1.67 -15.31 -29.83
CA ILE A 198 2.51 -14.22 -30.36
C ILE A 198 1.69 -13.26 -31.24
N ALA A 199 0.73 -13.75 -32.02
CA ALA A 199 -0.17 -12.88 -32.78
C ALA A 199 -0.96 -11.95 -31.86
N ASP A 200 -1.55 -12.49 -30.78
CA ASP A 200 -2.31 -11.70 -29.80
C ASP A 200 -1.43 -10.65 -29.13
N VAL A 201 -0.22 -11.01 -28.74
CA VAL A 201 0.75 -10.08 -28.13
C VAL A 201 1.16 -8.98 -29.12
N LEU A 202 1.41 -9.33 -30.38
CA LEU A 202 1.76 -8.37 -31.42
C LEU A 202 0.63 -7.40 -31.73
N ASP A 203 -0.62 -7.86 -31.79
CA ASP A 203 -1.77 -7.00 -31.99
C ASP A 203 -1.88 -5.95 -30.87
N ILE A 204 -1.71 -6.36 -29.61
CA ILE A 204 -1.73 -5.44 -28.46
C ILE A 204 -0.56 -4.44 -28.50
N GLU A 205 0.64 -4.90 -28.79
CA GLU A 205 1.83 -4.04 -28.82
C GLU A 205 1.79 -3.05 -30.01
N ILE A 206 1.27 -3.46 -31.14
CA ILE A 206 1.05 -2.56 -32.30
C ILE A 206 0.05 -1.47 -31.95
N GLU A 207 -1.07 -1.81 -31.29
CA GLU A 207 -2.06 -0.81 -30.83
C GLU A 207 -1.45 0.19 -29.85
N LYS A 208 -0.64 -0.27 -28.91
CA LYS A 208 0.08 0.62 -27.97
C LYS A 208 1.02 1.58 -28.72
N LEU A 209 1.84 1.06 -29.63
CA LEU A 209 2.78 1.86 -30.41
C LEU A 209 2.09 2.87 -31.33
N ASP A 210 0.98 2.49 -31.95
CA ASP A 210 0.17 3.41 -32.75
C ASP A 210 -0.47 4.51 -31.90
N LEU A 211 -0.93 4.18 -30.69
CA LEU A 211 -1.46 5.16 -29.75
C LEU A 211 -0.36 6.16 -29.35
N ASP A 212 0.82 5.66 -28.98
CA ASP A 212 1.97 6.50 -28.61
C ASP A 212 2.40 7.41 -29.76
N ARG A 213 2.45 6.87 -30.98
CA ARG A 213 2.76 7.66 -32.19
C ARG A 213 1.71 8.76 -32.45
N ASN A 214 0.44 8.45 -32.24
CA ASN A 214 -0.63 9.43 -32.35
C ASN A 214 -0.53 10.52 -31.29
N ILE A 215 -0.19 10.17 -30.06
CA ILE A 215 0.07 11.12 -28.96
C ILE A 215 1.26 12.01 -29.33
N GLN A 216 2.39 11.41 -29.72
CA GLN A 216 3.59 12.16 -30.11
C GLN A 216 3.30 13.10 -31.32
N SER A 217 2.53 12.64 -32.31
CA SER A 217 2.16 13.47 -33.46
C SER A 217 1.26 14.64 -33.05
N ARG A 218 0.34 14.45 -32.10
CA ARG A 218 -0.49 15.52 -31.52
C ARG A 218 0.37 16.53 -30.75
N VAL A 219 1.27 16.03 -29.90
CA VAL A 219 2.21 16.87 -29.15
C VAL A 219 3.10 17.67 -30.11
N LYS A 220 3.64 17.03 -31.16
CA LYS A 220 4.46 17.71 -32.18
C LYS A 220 3.67 18.79 -32.91
N ARG A 221 2.42 18.51 -33.31
CA ARG A 221 1.55 19.52 -33.95
C ARG A 221 1.19 20.66 -33.01
N GLN A 222 1.00 20.38 -31.71
CA GLN A 222 0.81 21.45 -30.70
C GLN A 222 2.08 22.29 -30.53
N MET A 223 3.26 21.65 -30.49
CA MET A 223 4.54 22.38 -30.43
C MET A 223 4.77 23.20 -31.70
N GLU A 224 4.49 22.67 -32.89
CA GLU A 224 4.61 23.39 -34.15
C GLU A 224 3.61 24.56 -34.21
N ARG A 225 2.39 24.42 -33.70
CA ARG A 225 1.43 25.54 -33.58
C ARG A 225 1.92 26.58 -32.59
N ALA A 226 2.41 26.15 -31.42
CA ALA A 226 2.97 27.05 -30.42
C ALA A 226 4.22 27.76 -30.95
N GLN A 227 5.10 27.08 -31.70
CA GLN A 227 6.25 27.69 -32.37
C GLN A 227 5.83 28.69 -33.45
N LYS A 228 4.77 28.36 -34.21
CA LYS A 228 4.27 29.27 -35.27
C LYS A 228 3.58 30.48 -34.65
N GLU A 229 2.81 30.32 -33.56
CA GLU A 229 2.26 31.42 -32.78
C GLU A 229 3.36 32.26 -32.14
N TYR A 230 4.39 31.61 -31.60
CA TYR A 230 5.57 32.27 -31.07
C TYR A 230 6.33 33.07 -32.17
N TYR A 231 6.59 32.43 -33.33
CA TYR A 231 7.22 33.09 -34.46
C TYR A 231 6.43 34.30 -34.98
N LEU A 232 5.08 34.16 -35.06
CA LEU A 232 4.20 35.25 -35.44
C LEU A 232 4.24 36.40 -34.40
N ASN A 233 4.21 36.05 -33.12
CA ASN A 233 4.33 37.00 -32.02
C ASN A 233 5.70 37.70 -32.02
N GLU A 234 6.77 36.98 -32.30
CA GLU A 234 8.12 37.56 -32.43
C GLU A 234 8.24 38.45 -33.63
N LYS A 235 7.59 38.09 -34.76
CA LYS A 235 7.52 38.93 -35.93
C LYS A 235 6.74 40.22 -35.66
N ILE A 236 5.65 40.14 -34.92
CA ILE A 236 4.89 41.30 -34.42
C ILE A 236 5.75 42.14 -33.48
N LYS A 237 6.49 41.50 -32.54
CA LYS A 237 7.43 42.22 -31.67
C LYS A 237 8.59 42.86 -32.42
N ALA A 238 9.12 42.19 -33.45
CA ALA A 238 10.17 42.78 -34.31
C ALA A 238 9.67 44.02 -35.07
N ILE A 239 8.46 43.93 -35.61
CA ILE A 239 7.77 45.07 -36.28
C ILE A 239 7.49 46.17 -35.27
N GLN A 240 7.02 45.84 -34.05
CA GLN A 240 6.79 46.79 -32.96
C GLN A 240 8.13 47.43 -32.49
N LYS A 241 9.28 46.70 -32.56
CA LYS A 241 10.60 47.17 -32.22
C LYS A 241 11.15 48.17 -33.26
N GLU A 242 10.88 47.92 -34.56
CA GLU A 242 11.20 48.87 -35.64
C GLU A 242 10.32 50.12 -35.57
N LEU A 243 9.08 49.99 -35.09
CA LEU A 243 8.17 51.09 -34.79
C LEU A 243 8.46 51.83 -33.47
N GLY A 244 9.50 51.41 -32.70
CA GLY A 244 9.92 52.04 -31.46
C GLY A 244 9.05 51.83 -30.25
N ARG A 245 8.13 50.83 -30.26
CA ARG A 245 7.05 50.67 -29.26
C ARG A 245 7.05 49.38 -28.41
N GLY A 246 8.08 48.57 -28.43
CA GLY A 246 7.80 47.23 -27.85
C GLY A 246 8.69 46.72 -26.74
N VAL A 247 10.01 46.79 -26.79
CA VAL A 247 10.88 45.99 -25.92
C VAL A 247 11.27 46.72 -24.64
N LYS A 248 11.48 48.03 -24.69
CA LYS A 248 11.74 48.83 -23.47
C LYS A 248 10.52 48.84 -22.54
N SER A 249 9.32 48.78 -23.10
CA SER A 249 8.08 48.77 -22.33
C SER A 249 7.89 47.45 -21.51
N GLU A 250 8.31 46.31 -22.06
CA GLU A 250 8.11 45.02 -21.36
C GLU A 250 9.05 44.85 -20.16
N PHE A 251 10.32 45.20 -20.31
CA PHE A 251 11.27 45.15 -19.19
C PHE A 251 10.96 46.20 -18.13
N ASP A 252 10.50 47.40 -18.55
CA ASP A 252 10.05 48.44 -17.63
C ASP A 252 8.79 48.02 -16.84
N GLU A 253 7.87 47.29 -17.48
CA GLU A 253 6.72 46.70 -16.80
C GLU A 253 7.13 45.59 -15.81
N LEU A 254 8.06 44.71 -16.21
CA LEU A 254 8.58 43.68 -15.30
C LEU A 254 9.28 44.31 -14.11
N ARG A 255 10.09 45.36 -14.32
CA ARG A 255 10.75 46.11 -13.24
C ARG A 255 9.73 46.68 -12.26
N LYS A 256 8.68 47.34 -12.75
CA LYS A 256 7.58 47.86 -11.91
C LYS A 256 6.88 46.74 -11.14
N LYS A 257 6.64 45.60 -11.77
CA LYS A 257 6.08 44.42 -11.08
C LYS A 257 7.00 43.91 -9.98
N ILE A 258 8.30 43.82 -10.24
CA ILE A 258 9.31 43.39 -9.25
C ILE A 258 9.31 44.36 -8.06
N GLU A 259 9.36 45.65 -8.31
CA GLU A 259 9.35 46.69 -7.27
C GLU A 259 8.05 46.70 -6.45
N SER A 260 6.90 46.41 -7.08
CA SER A 260 5.59 46.38 -6.43
C SER A 260 5.27 45.04 -5.73
N ALA A 261 5.99 43.94 -6.00
CA ALA A 261 5.73 42.61 -5.47
C ALA A 261 5.95 42.50 -3.94
N GLY A 262 6.64 43.51 -3.36
CA GLY A 262 6.85 43.54 -1.89
C GLY A 262 7.85 42.51 -1.39
N MET A 263 8.83 42.17 -2.22
CA MET A 263 9.93 41.26 -1.88
C MET A 263 10.82 41.85 -0.77
N PRO A 264 11.49 41.01 0.04
CA PRO A 264 12.59 41.41 0.91
C PRO A 264 13.73 42.06 0.07
N LYS A 265 14.57 42.91 0.68
CA LYS A 265 15.59 43.67 -0.04
C LYS A 265 16.55 42.75 -0.81
N GLU A 266 17.03 41.67 -0.18
CA GLU A 266 17.95 40.71 -0.80
C GLU A 266 17.35 40.01 -2.03
N VAL A 267 16.08 39.62 -1.93
CA VAL A 267 15.34 38.99 -3.03
C VAL A 267 15.06 39.98 -4.15
N LEU A 268 14.75 41.24 -3.80
CA LEU A 268 14.53 42.31 -4.74
C LEU A 268 15.82 42.61 -5.54
N ASP A 269 16.96 42.73 -4.85
CA ASP A 269 18.27 42.96 -5.48
C ASP A 269 18.62 41.80 -6.42
N LYS A 270 18.38 40.57 -6.02
CA LYS A 270 18.60 39.37 -6.85
C LYS A 270 17.68 39.35 -8.08
N ALA A 271 16.41 39.70 -7.91
CA ALA A 271 15.44 39.77 -9.01
C ALA A 271 15.82 40.86 -10.03
N ILE A 272 16.28 42.03 -9.55
CA ILE A 272 16.76 43.12 -10.42
C ILE A 272 18.05 42.72 -11.15
N GLN A 273 18.96 42.03 -10.49
CA GLN A 273 20.16 41.48 -11.08
C GLN A 273 19.84 40.50 -12.23
N GLU A 274 18.89 39.58 -11.97
CA GLU A 274 18.49 38.63 -12.97
C GLU A 274 17.73 39.28 -14.14
N LEU A 275 16.94 40.33 -13.86
CA LEU A 275 16.30 41.13 -14.91
C LEU A 275 17.35 41.83 -15.81
N ARG A 276 18.40 42.39 -15.23
CA ARG A 276 19.53 43.00 -16.01
C ARG A 276 20.25 41.97 -16.88
N LYS A 277 20.43 40.73 -16.36
CA LYS A 277 20.97 39.62 -17.16
C LYS A 277 20.05 39.28 -18.31
N LEU A 278 18.75 39.18 -18.05
CA LEU A 278 17.74 38.88 -19.05
C LEU A 278 17.69 39.95 -20.14
N GLU A 279 17.83 41.25 -19.79
CA GLU A 279 17.92 42.38 -20.72
C GLU A 279 19.15 42.26 -21.64
N ALA A 280 20.27 41.72 -21.16
CA ALA A 280 21.51 41.56 -21.91
C ALA A 280 21.55 40.28 -22.77
N MET A 281 20.65 39.33 -22.54
CA MET A 281 20.63 38.05 -23.26
C MET A 281 19.86 38.13 -24.58
N PRO A 282 20.29 37.34 -25.59
CA PRO A 282 19.51 37.19 -26.81
C PRO A 282 18.13 36.62 -26.51
N PRO A 283 17.03 37.19 -27.04
CA PRO A 283 15.67 36.77 -26.69
C PRO A 283 15.31 35.32 -27.01
N MET A 284 16.09 34.66 -27.88
CA MET A 284 15.86 33.28 -28.33
C MET A 284 16.79 32.26 -27.62
N SER A 285 17.58 32.68 -26.63
CA SER A 285 18.45 31.75 -25.93
C SER A 285 17.71 30.92 -24.91
N ALA A 286 18.12 29.65 -24.70
CA ALA A 286 17.58 28.78 -23.65
C ALA A 286 17.74 29.41 -22.26
N GLU A 287 18.84 30.12 -22.04
CA GLU A 287 19.14 30.85 -20.79
C GLU A 287 18.13 31.97 -20.52
N SER A 288 17.68 32.68 -21.55
CA SER A 288 16.69 33.76 -21.39
C SER A 288 15.36 33.22 -20.91
N THR A 289 14.97 32.01 -21.39
CA THR A 289 13.76 31.33 -20.93
C THR A 289 13.87 30.88 -19.46
N VAL A 290 15.04 30.39 -19.06
CA VAL A 290 15.31 30.00 -17.66
C VAL A 290 15.23 31.21 -16.73
N SER A 291 15.91 32.30 -17.08
CA SER A 291 15.90 33.55 -16.30
C SER A 291 14.50 34.18 -16.25
N ARG A 292 13.76 34.13 -17.35
CA ARG A 292 12.39 34.62 -17.41
C ARG A 292 11.48 33.81 -16.45
N ASN A 293 11.50 32.46 -16.55
CA ASN A 293 10.76 31.60 -15.68
C ASN A 293 11.09 31.81 -14.20
N TYR A 294 12.36 32.04 -13.88
CA TYR A 294 12.80 32.35 -12.52
C TYR A 294 12.18 33.64 -11.99
N ILE A 295 12.23 34.73 -12.78
CA ILE A 295 11.57 36.00 -12.41
C ILE A 295 10.05 35.81 -12.24
N ASP A 296 9.42 35.06 -13.13
CA ASP A 296 7.99 34.78 -13.06
C ASP A 296 7.63 34.00 -11.79
N TRP A 297 8.49 33.08 -11.33
CA TRP A 297 8.31 32.41 -10.06
C TRP A 297 8.47 33.36 -8.88
N LEU A 298 9.49 34.22 -8.86
CA LEU A 298 9.67 35.21 -7.80
C LEU A 298 8.49 36.17 -7.70
N LEU A 299 7.91 36.58 -8.83
CA LEU A 299 6.72 37.45 -8.88
C LEU A 299 5.43 36.74 -8.41
N ALA A 300 5.34 35.43 -8.66
CA ALA A 300 4.13 34.66 -8.37
C ALA A 300 4.00 34.25 -6.91
N VAL A 301 5.11 34.16 -6.18
CA VAL A 301 5.14 33.78 -4.77
C VAL A 301 4.66 34.96 -3.89
N PRO A 302 3.78 34.75 -2.90
CA PRO A 302 3.26 35.83 -2.08
C PRO A 302 4.24 36.26 -0.97
N TRP A 303 4.93 37.36 -1.15
CA TRP A 303 5.90 37.90 -0.17
C TRP A 303 5.25 38.66 0.99
N LYS A 304 4.28 39.52 0.71
CA LYS A 304 3.59 40.37 1.72
C LYS A 304 2.11 40.12 1.86
N LYS A 305 1.47 39.59 0.81
CA LYS A 305 0.01 39.44 0.77
C LYS A 305 -0.48 38.44 1.80
N LYS A 306 -1.36 38.87 2.69
CA LYS A 306 -1.97 38.04 3.76
C LYS A 306 -3.47 37.93 3.57
N SER A 307 -4.04 36.78 3.98
CA SER A 307 -5.48 36.64 4.20
C SER A 307 -5.89 37.49 5.41
N LYS A 308 -7.08 38.08 5.37
CA LYS A 308 -7.68 38.74 6.54
C LYS A 308 -8.06 37.67 7.57
N GLU A 309 -7.44 37.70 8.72
CA GLU A 309 -7.69 36.72 9.76
C GLU A 309 -8.96 37.06 10.56
N THR A 310 -9.75 36.05 10.80
CA THR A 310 -10.83 36.07 11.80
C THR A 310 -10.26 35.52 13.11
N ARG A 311 -10.35 36.31 14.18
CA ARG A 311 -9.75 35.95 15.48
C ARG A 311 -10.79 35.68 16.55
N SER A 312 -12.08 35.48 16.21
CA SER A 312 -13.10 35.10 17.18
C SER A 312 -13.06 33.61 17.46
N ILE A 313 -12.86 33.27 18.74
CA ILE A 313 -12.91 31.87 19.19
C ILE A 313 -14.35 31.34 19.10
N GLU A 314 -15.34 32.14 19.38
CA GLU A 314 -16.77 31.81 19.27
C GLU A 314 -17.12 31.46 17.80
N TYR A 315 -16.59 32.24 16.86
CA TYR A 315 -16.77 31.92 15.43
C TYR A 315 -16.09 30.61 15.04
N ALA A 316 -14.88 30.38 15.56
CA ALA A 316 -14.17 29.13 15.31
C ALA A 316 -14.93 27.92 15.88
N GLU A 317 -15.45 28.03 17.09
CA GLU A 317 -16.28 27.01 17.73
C GLU A 317 -17.53 26.72 16.89
N LYS A 318 -18.22 27.78 16.47
CA LYS A 318 -19.42 27.67 15.61
C LYS A 318 -19.08 26.90 14.31
N VAL A 319 -18.01 27.28 13.61
CA VAL A 319 -17.58 26.61 12.36
C VAL A 319 -17.25 25.14 12.59
N LEU A 320 -16.52 24.83 13.67
CA LEU A 320 -16.18 23.45 13.99
C LEU A 320 -17.40 22.60 14.32
N ASN A 321 -18.38 23.17 15.01
CA ASN A 321 -19.63 22.50 15.35
C ASN A 321 -20.56 22.33 14.14
N GLU A 322 -20.59 23.31 13.23
CA GLU A 322 -21.34 23.21 11.97
C GLU A 322 -20.74 22.16 11.00
N ASP A 323 -19.42 22.06 10.92
CA ASP A 323 -18.73 21.22 9.94
C ASP A 323 -18.49 19.78 10.45
N HIS A 324 -18.53 19.54 11.78
CA HIS A 324 -18.17 18.23 12.37
C HIS A 324 -19.13 17.84 13.50
N TYR A 325 -19.64 16.62 13.41
CA TYR A 325 -20.45 16.02 14.47
C TYR A 325 -19.55 15.34 15.51
N GLY A 326 -19.85 15.53 16.80
CA GLY A 326 -19.05 14.97 17.89
C GLY A 326 -17.63 15.55 17.94
N LEU A 327 -16.65 14.73 18.31
CA LEU A 327 -15.23 15.08 18.41
C LEU A 327 -14.92 16.20 19.42
N GLU A 328 -15.69 16.29 20.52
CA GLU A 328 -15.65 17.42 21.47
C GLU A 328 -14.23 17.71 21.98
N LYS A 329 -13.50 16.68 22.45
CA LYS A 329 -12.12 16.83 22.95
C LYS A 329 -11.17 17.36 21.87
N ILE A 330 -11.36 16.95 20.61
CA ILE A 330 -10.54 17.40 19.47
C ILE A 330 -10.84 18.85 19.13
N LYS A 331 -12.14 19.23 19.11
CA LYS A 331 -12.57 20.62 18.89
C LYS A 331 -12.04 21.54 19.98
N GLU A 332 -12.19 21.14 21.26
CA GLU A 332 -11.67 21.89 22.40
C GLU A 332 -10.16 22.13 22.27
N ARG A 333 -9.40 21.08 21.93
CA ARG A 333 -7.94 21.22 21.74
C ARG A 333 -7.57 22.11 20.55
N ILE A 334 -8.33 22.06 19.46
CA ILE A 334 -8.16 23.00 18.33
C ILE A 334 -8.43 24.42 18.76
N LEU A 335 -9.49 24.68 19.56
CA LEU A 335 -9.84 26.02 20.08
C LEU A 335 -8.76 26.54 21.02
N GLU A 336 -8.23 25.70 21.92
CA GLU A 336 -7.10 26.05 22.79
C GLU A 336 -5.86 26.45 21.96
N PHE A 337 -5.52 25.64 20.95
CA PHE A 337 -4.41 25.94 20.05
C PHE A 337 -4.60 27.28 19.32
N LEU A 338 -5.81 27.56 18.82
CA LEU A 338 -6.14 28.82 18.17
C LEU A 338 -6.09 30.00 19.16
N ALA A 339 -6.54 29.80 20.42
CA ALA A 339 -6.47 30.80 21.46
C ALA A 339 -5.02 31.19 21.82
N VAL A 340 -4.14 30.22 22.00
CA VAL A 340 -2.70 30.47 22.23
C VAL A 340 -2.10 31.28 21.09
N ARG A 341 -2.45 30.96 19.84
CA ARG A 341 -1.97 31.72 18.69
C ARG A 341 -2.49 33.13 18.57
N GLN A 342 -3.59 33.45 19.23
CA GLN A 342 -4.07 34.84 19.34
C GLN A 342 -3.28 35.67 20.36
N LEU A 343 -2.86 35.02 21.44
CA LEU A 343 -2.16 35.67 22.53
C LEU A 343 -0.69 35.90 22.22
N VAL A 344 -0.07 34.97 21.52
CA VAL A 344 1.36 34.98 21.18
C VAL A 344 1.57 35.41 19.73
N LYS A 345 2.36 36.46 19.49
CA LYS A 345 2.63 36.98 18.12
C LYS A 345 3.37 36.01 17.24
N ASN A 346 4.30 35.22 17.79
CA ASN A 346 5.04 34.16 17.10
C ASN A 346 5.04 32.92 18.00
N PRO A 347 4.01 32.10 17.97
CA PRO A 347 3.97 30.90 18.80
C PRO A 347 5.02 29.90 18.27
N LYS A 348 6.03 29.64 19.09
CA LYS A 348 6.98 28.53 18.93
C LYS A 348 6.29 27.24 19.38
N GLY A 349 5.18 26.87 18.77
CA GLY A 349 4.38 25.74 19.22
C GLY A 349 4.49 24.53 18.30
N SER A 350 4.12 23.40 18.85
CA SER A 350 3.99 22.15 18.12
C SER A 350 2.95 22.29 16.99
N ILE A 351 3.07 21.48 15.97
CA ILE A 351 2.16 21.42 14.83
C ILE A 351 1.05 20.43 15.17
N LEU A 352 -0.20 20.79 14.93
CA LEU A 352 -1.30 19.85 15.10
C LEU A 352 -1.18 18.70 14.12
N CYS A 353 -1.12 17.48 14.62
CA CYS A 353 -1.11 16.26 13.82
C CYS A 353 -2.34 15.41 14.13
N PHE A 354 -3.23 15.29 13.16
CA PHE A 354 -4.41 14.43 13.26
C PHE A 354 -4.06 13.00 12.88
N VAL A 355 -4.13 12.09 13.84
CA VAL A 355 -3.80 10.68 13.66
C VAL A 355 -5.05 9.82 13.83
N GLY A 356 -5.28 8.89 12.91
CA GLY A 356 -6.42 7.97 13.01
C GLY A 356 -6.76 7.28 11.70
N PRO A 357 -7.73 6.39 11.70
CA PRO A 357 -8.10 5.61 10.53
C PRO A 357 -8.59 6.47 9.36
N PRO A 358 -8.60 5.93 8.14
CA PRO A 358 -9.11 6.66 6.97
C PRO A 358 -10.62 6.97 7.13
N GLY A 359 -11.02 8.17 6.67
CA GLY A 359 -12.43 8.57 6.65
C GLY A 359 -12.99 9.12 7.97
N VAL A 360 -12.16 9.41 8.98
CA VAL A 360 -12.60 10.03 10.26
C VAL A 360 -12.58 11.57 10.22
N GLY A 361 -12.34 12.17 9.05
CA GLY A 361 -12.45 13.63 8.93
C GLY A 361 -11.15 14.41 9.14
N LYS A 362 -9.97 13.78 9.14
CA LYS A 362 -8.67 14.46 9.33
C LYS A 362 -8.48 15.67 8.40
N THR A 363 -8.65 15.46 7.11
CA THR A 363 -8.48 16.50 6.07
C THR A 363 -9.56 17.59 6.17
N SER A 364 -10.78 17.20 6.52
CA SER A 364 -11.88 18.17 6.70
C SER A 364 -11.68 19.05 7.93
N LEU A 365 -11.10 18.55 9.02
CA LEU A 365 -10.72 19.37 10.18
C LEU A 365 -9.72 20.46 9.78
N GLY A 366 -8.72 20.13 8.97
CA GLY A 366 -7.79 21.12 8.41
C GLY A 366 -8.49 22.21 7.57
N MET A 367 -9.48 21.83 6.76
CA MET A 367 -10.29 22.79 6.01
C MET A 367 -11.15 23.68 6.93
N SER A 368 -11.74 23.11 7.99
CA SER A 368 -12.55 23.87 8.94
C SER A 368 -11.70 24.83 9.77
N ILE A 369 -10.45 24.47 10.12
CA ILE A 369 -9.48 25.39 10.73
C ILE A 369 -9.21 26.58 9.79
N ALA A 370 -9.03 26.32 8.50
CA ALA A 370 -8.82 27.39 7.53
C ALA A 370 -10.05 28.31 7.41
N LYS A 371 -11.25 27.75 7.37
CA LYS A 371 -12.52 28.46 7.35
C LYS A 371 -12.70 29.29 8.64
N ALA A 372 -12.46 28.70 9.78
CA ALA A 372 -12.56 29.32 11.09
C ALA A 372 -11.63 30.54 11.27
N THR A 373 -10.40 30.40 10.73
CA THR A 373 -9.39 31.47 10.81
C THR A 373 -9.46 32.46 9.65
N GLY A 374 -10.31 32.26 8.64
CA GLY A 374 -10.37 33.07 7.43
C GLY A 374 -9.15 33.01 6.53
N ARG A 375 -8.28 32.00 6.73
CA ARG A 375 -7.07 31.77 5.95
C ARG A 375 -7.34 30.95 4.70
N LYS A 376 -6.51 31.08 3.67
CA LYS A 376 -6.56 30.20 2.51
C LYS A 376 -6.08 28.80 2.91
N PHE A 377 -6.67 27.80 2.30
CA PHE A 377 -6.32 26.39 2.52
C PHE A 377 -5.55 25.84 1.35
N VAL A 378 -4.46 25.16 1.63
CA VAL A 378 -3.69 24.34 0.66
C VAL A 378 -3.37 22.97 1.27
N ARG A 379 -3.35 21.96 0.42
CA ARG A 379 -3.07 20.58 0.81
C ARG A 379 -1.93 20.05 -0.03
N LEU A 380 -0.94 19.48 0.62
CA LEU A 380 0.14 18.72 0.03
C LEU A 380 0.06 17.28 0.54
N SER A 381 -0.06 16.32 -0.38
CA SER A 381 0.03 14.90 -0.03
C SER A 381 1.49 14.48 -0.07
N LEU A 382 1.96 13.92 1.04
CA LEU A 382 3.33 13.40 1.19
C LEU A 382 3.43 11.90 0.94
N GLY A 383 2.27 11.26 0.68
CA GLY A 383 2.23 9.83 0.35
C GLY A 383 2.95 9.54 -0.98
N GLY A 384 4.04 8.77 -0.90
CA GLY A 384 4.86 8.41 -2.07
C GLY A 384 6.03 9.34 -2.36
N VAL A 385 6.19 10.44 -1.62
CA VAL A 385 7.37 11.33 -1.71
C VAL A 385 8.59 10.58 -1.19
N ARG A 386 9.66 10.55 -2.01
CA ARG A 386 10.92 9.85 -1.69
C ARG A 386 12.15 10.72 -1.87
N ASP A 387 12.04 11.78 -2.66
CA ASP A 387 13.13 12.69 -3.00
C ASP A 387 12.97 14.00 -2.24
N GLU A 388 14.05 14.45 -1.58
CA GLU A 388 14.12 15.75 -0.93
C GLU A 388 13.83 16.90 -1.90
N ALA A 389 14.20 16.75 -3.16
CA ALA A 389 13.96 17.75 -4.19
C ALA A 389 12.46 17.99 -4.47
N GLU A 390 11.58 17.06 -4.13
CA GLU A 390 10.13 17.33 -4.18
C GLU A 390 9.72 18.41 -3.17
N ILE A 391 10.39 18.50 -2.01
CA ILE A 391 10.12 19.50 -0.97
C ILE A 391 10.84 20.81 -1.27
N ARG A 392 12.16 20.73 -1.56
CA ARG A 392 13.08 21.89 -1.71
C ARG A 392 13.29 22.32 -3.15
N GLY A 393 12.80 21.59 -4.15
CA GLY A 393 13.02 21.89 -5.56
C GLY A 393 14.38 21.46 -6.09
N HIS A 394 14.52 21.49 -7.40
CA HIS A 394 15.77 21.21 -8.10
C HIS A 394 16.52 22.49 -8.40
N ARG A 395 17.85 22.43 -8.43
CA ARG A 395 18.67 23.57 -8.84
C ARG A 395 18.29 24.01 -10.25
N ARG A 396 18.10 25.33 -10.45
CA ARG A 396 17.64 25.95 -11.70
C ARG A 396 18.53 25.69 -12.94
N THR A 397 19.75 25.18 -12.73
CA THR A 397 20.67 24.82 -13.81
C THR A 397 20.21 23.59 -14.60
N TYR A 398 19.31 22.79 -14.07
CA TYR A 398 18.78 21.61 -14.77
C TYR A 398 17.61 22.03 -15.69
N ILE A 399 17.59 21.53 -16.91
CA ILE A 399 16.48 21.77 -17.86
C ILE A 399 15.21 21.15 -17.30
N GLY A 400 14.16 21.97 -17.20
CA GLY A 400 12.87 21.51 -16.64
C GLY A 400 12.78 21.61 -15.11
N ALA A 401 13.79 22.16 -14.42
CA ALA A 401 13.73 22.37 -12.98
C ALA A 401 12.53 23.23 -12.57
N LEU A 402 11.93 22.88 -11.42
CA LEU A 402 10.83 23.58 -10.80
C LEU A 402 11.11 23.78 -9.30
N PRO A 403 10.53 24.83 -8.69
CA PRO A 403 10.54 24.96 -7.24
C PRO A 403 9.89 23.75 -6.54
N GLY A 404 10.27 23.51 -5.30
CA GLY A 404 9.68 22.48 -4.47
C GLY A 404 8.18 22.66 -4.25
N GLN A 405 7.53 21.58 -3.85
CA GLN A 405 6.07 21.55 -3.63
C GLN A 405 5.62 22.61 -2.60
N ILE A 406 6.44 22.92 -1.61
CA ILE A 406 6.12 23.96 -0.62
C ILE A 406 5.90 25.31 -1.31
N ILE A 407 6.86 25.76 -2.11
CA ILE A 407 6.77 27.03 -2.82
C ILE A 407 5.65 27.02 -3.88
N GLN A 408 5.47 25.91 -4.58
CA GLN A 408 4.37 25.77 -5.55
C GLN A 408 3.00 25.94 -4.89
N HIS A 409 2.81 25.36 -3.70
CA HIS A 409 1.55 25.47 -2.95
C HIS A 409 1.39 26.87 -2.34
N MET A 410 2.46 27.52 -1.92
CA MET A 410 2.43 28.93 -1.49
C MET A 410 1.96 29.86 -2.63
N LYS A 411 2.45 29.64 -3.85
CA LYS A 411 1.97 30.31 -5.06
C LYS A 411 0.48 30.08 -5.28
N ARG A 412 -0.01 28.81 -5.15
CA ARG A 412 -1.44 28.48 -5.28
C ARG A 412 -2.29 29.16 -4.20
N ALA A 413 -1.80 29.24 -2.98
CA ALA A 413 -2.47 29.96 -1.88
C ALA A 413 -2.63 31.46 -2.19
N GLY A 414 -1.63 32.05 -2.84
CA GLY A 414 -1.58 33.47 -3.17
C GLY A 414 -1.52 34.38 -1.93
N THR A 415 -1.26 33.82 -0.75
CA THR A 415 -1.14 34.50 0.55
C THR A 415 -0.02 33.91 1.38
N LYS A 416 0.64 34.73 2.18
CA LYS A 416 1.78 34.34 3.04
C LYS A 416 1.38 33.53 4.27
N ASN A 417 0.12 33.59 4.69
CA ASN A 417 -0.40 33.01 5.92
C ASN A 417 -1.50 31.94 5.68
N PRO A 418 -1.33 31.00 4.75
CA PRO A 418 -2.34 29.95 4.57
C PRO A 418 -2.35 28.96 5.73
N VAL A 419 -3.40 28.13 5.78
CA VAL A 419 -3.36 26.83 6.47
C VAL A 419 -2.82 25.81 5.47
N PHE A 420 -1.72 25.20 5.82
CA PHE A 420 -0.99 24.25 4.96
C PHE A 420 -1.13 22.84 5.56
N LEU A 421 -1.92 22.03 4.91
CA LEU A 421 -2.15 20.64 5.34
C LEU A 421 -1.11 19.72 4.68
N LEU A 422 -0.32 19.07 5.48
CA LEU A 422 0.59 18.00 5.13
C LEU A 422 -0.13 16.67 5.34
N ASP A 423 -0.61 16.09 4.27
CA ASP A 423 -1.46 14.89 4.34
C ASP A 423 -0.62 13.61 4.14
N GLU A 424 -0.93 12.58 4.91
CA GLU A 424 -0.26 11.27 4.85
C GLU A 424 1.25 11.32 5.13
N VAL A 425 1.66 12.02 6.20
CA VAL A 425 3.07 12.11 6.62
C VAL A 425 3.68 10.75 7.01
N ASP A 426 2.84 9.79 7.36
CA ASP A 426 3.19 8.41 7.70
C ASP A 426 3.58 7.55 6.49
N LYS A 427 3.33 8.03 5.28
CA LYS A 427 3.61 7.32 4.03
C LYS A 427 4.83 7.85 3.27
N MET A 428 5.59 8.73 3.89
CA MET A 428 6.89 9.13 3.35
C MET A 428 7.88 7.99 3.47
N ALA A 429 8.73 7.84 2.47
CA ALA A 429 9.82 6.88 2.50
C ALA A 429 11.14 7.60 2.23
N SER A 430 12.18 7.24 2.96
CA SER A 430 13.56 7.63 2.62
C SER A 430 14.17 6.57 1.71
N ASP A 431 14.91 6.98 0.70
CA ASP A 431 15.72 6.13 -0.14
C ASP A 431 17.12 6.75 -0.37
N PHE A 432 17.93 6.12 -1.24
CA PHE A 432 19.27 6.62 -1.58
C PHE A 432 19.30 8.00 -2.27
N ARG A 433 18.15 8.57 -2.65
CA ARG A 433 18.03 9.88 -3.31
C ARG A 433 17.85 11.03 -2.34
N GLY A 434 17.60 10.76 -1.08
CA GLY A 434 17.48 11.76 -0.05
C GLY A 434 16.54 11.41 1.08
N ASP A 435 16.45 12.31 2.06
CA ASP A 435 15.56 12.20 3.20
C ASP A 435 14.54 13.36 3.20
N PRO A 436 13.32 13.14 2.67
CA PRO A 436 12.28 14.17 2.69
C PRO A 436 11.89 14.60 4.10
N ALA A 437 12.08 13.73 5.11
CA ALA A 437 11.76 14.09 6.48
C ALA A 437 12.70 15.18 7.01
N SER A 438 13.98 15.14 6.68
CA SER A 438 14.94 16.20 7.01
C SER A 438 14.57 17.54 6.35
N ALA A 439 14.15 17.52 5.08
CA ALA A 439 13.67 18.74 4.41
C ALA A 439 12.40 19.30 5.08
N LEU A 440 11.49 18.43 5.53
CA LEU A 440 10.30 18.86 6.27
C LEU A 440 10.62 19.42 7.65
N LEU A 441 11.66 18.95 8.32
CA LEU A 441 12.09 19.53 9.61
C LEU A 441 12.42 21.01 9.45
N GLU A 442 13.14 21.40 8.40
CA GLU A 442 13.42 22.81 8.14
C GLU A 442 12.16 23.65 7.89
N VAL A 443 11.17 23.05 7.19
CA VAL A 443 9.88 23.72 6.94
C VAL A 443 9.08 23.89 8.22
N LEU A 444 9.11 22.91 9.12
CA LEU A 444 8.26 22.82 10.30
C LEU A 444 8.88 23.41 11.55
N ASP A 445 10.21 23.48 11.61
CA ASP A 445 10.92 24.04 12.77
C ASP A 445 10.76 25.57 12.81
N PRO A 446 10.15 26.14 13.86
CA PRO A 446 10.02 27.60 14.01
C PRO A 446 11.35 28.38 14.04
N GLU A 447 12.45 27.71 14.32
CA GLU A 447 13.78 28.35 14.35
C GLU A 447 14.40 28.43 12.95
N GLN A 448 14.04 27.52 12.05
CA GLN A 448 14.58 27.43 10.70
C GLN A 448 13.62 27.94 9.61
N ASN A 449 12.31 27.83 9.82
CA ASN A 449 11.29 28.11 8.79
C ASN A 449 11.20 29.60 8.39
N THR A 450 11.85 30.49 9.10
CA THR A 450 11.96 31.93 8.73
C THR A 450 12.89 32.15 7.55
N THR A 451 13.83 31.23 7.36
CA THR A 451 14.89 31.25 6.32
C THR A 451 14.87 29.98 5.47
N PHE A 452 13.67 29.47 5.19
CA PHE A 452 13.49 28.30 4.33
C PHE A 452 14.08 28.56 2.94
N GLN A 453 14.99 27.70 2.50
CA GLN A 453 15.66 27.85 1.22
C GLN A 453 15.22 26.78 0.21
N ASP A 454 14.52 27.23 -0.83
CA ASP A 454 14.21 26.40 -1.99
C ASP A 454 15.37 26.45 -2.99
N HIS A 455 15.80 25.29 -3.47
CA HIS A 455 16.98 25.17 -4.35
C HIS A 455 16.78 25.82 -5.73
N TYR A 456 15.54 25.95 -6.20
CA TYR A 456 15.22 26.65 -7.44
C TYR A 456 15.23 28.15 -7.26
N LEU A 457 14.56 28.65 -6.20
CA LEU A 457 14.49 30.07 -5.90
C LEU A 457 15.84 30.61 -5.41
N ASP A 458 16.58 29.79 -4.65
CA ASP A 458 17.89 30.13 -4.09
C ASP A 458 17.86 31.48 -3.34
N VAL A 459 16.76 31.71 -2.61
CA VAL A 459 16.52 32.86 -1.72
C VAL A 459 15.72 32.40 -0.52
N ASP A 460 15.90 33.07 0.62
CA ASP A 460 15.16 32.78 1.82
C ASP A 460 13.68 33.14 1.71
N TYR A 461 12.82 32.20 2.08
CA TYR A 461 11.39 32.40 2.12
C TYR A 461 10.85 32.17 3.54
N ASP A 462 10.23 33.20 4.10
CA ASP A 462 9.70 33.14 5.46
C ASP A 462 8.36 32.42 5.52
N LEU A 463 8.36 31.19 6.08
CA LEU A 463 7.20 30.33 6.34
C LEU A 463 6.61 30.49 7.75
N SER A 464 7.15 31.36 8.61
CA SER A 464 6.75 31.49 10.02
C SER A 464 5.27 31.86 10.24
N GLN A 465 4.61 32.40 9.21
CA GLN A 465 3.20 32.78 9.28
C GLN A 465 2.25 31.72 8.74
N VAL A 466 2.79 30.68 8.15
CA VAL A 466 2.02 29.54 7.70
C VAL A 466 1.52 28.75 8.91
N LEU A 467 0.28 28.32 8.86
CA LEU A 467 -0.27 27.39 9.86
C LEU A 467 -0.17 25.98 9.30
N PHE A 468 0.88 25.26 9.71
CA PHE A 468 1.02 23.85 9.32
C PHE A 468 0.11 22.97 10.17
N VAL A 469 -0.54 22.04 9.50
CA VAL A 469 -1.32 20.95 10.10
C VAL A 469 -0.91 19.66 9.41
N ALA A 470 -0.70 18.61 10.16
CA ALA A 470 -0.31 17.31 9.61
C ALA A 470 -1.44 16.27 9.77
N THR A 471 -1.46 15.26 8.91
CA THR A 471 -2.30 14.08 9.08
C THR A 471 -1.49 12.81 8.90
N ALA A 472 -1.81 11.79 9.69
CA ALA A 472 -1.24 10.45 9.58
C ALA A 472 -2.33 9.40 9.83
N ASN A 473 -2.16 8.20 9.32
CA ASN A 473 -3.02 7.09 9.73
C ASN A 473 -2.45 6.40 10.97
N VAL A 474 -1.14 6.22 10.98
CA VAL A 474 -0.41 5.60 12.10
C VAL A 474 0.81 6.47 12.46
N MET A 475 1.19 6.48 13.75
CA MET A 475 2.26 7.35 14.23
C MET A 475 3.64 6.68 14.20
N HIS A 476 3.71 5.38 14.34
CA HIS A 476 4.97 4.65 14.46
C HIS A 476 5.84 4.68 13.18
N THR A 477 5.24 4.94 12.01
CA THR A 477 5.96 5.08 10.75
C THR A 477 6.47 6.49 10.47
N VAL A 478 6.01 7.48 11.26
CA VAL A 478 6.50 8.86 11.17
C VAL A 478 7.89 8.92 11.82
N PRO A 479 8.91 9.52 11.18
CA PRO A 479 10.24 9.66 11.78
C PRO A 479 10.22 10.38 13.13
N PRO A 480 10.95 9.86 14.15
CA PRO A 480 10.94 10.44 15.50
C PRO A 480 11.20 11.95 15.58
N PRO A 481 12.14 12.54 14.82
CA PRO A 481 12.37 13.98 14.86
C PRO A 481 11.18 14.83 14.42
N LEU A 482 10.32 14.30 13.52
CA LEU A 482 9.07 14.95 13.14
C LEU A 482 8.01 14.78 14.22
N GLN A 483 7.95 13.60 14.88
CA GLN A 483 7.02 13.36 15.97
C GLN A 483 7.21 14.36 17.13
N ASP A 484 8.46 14.67 17.48
CA ASP A 484 8.80 15.62 18.55
C ASP A 484 8.30 17.04 18.29
N ARG A 485 8.04 17.37 17.02
CA ARG A 485 7.50 18.67 16.60
C ARG A 485 5.97 18.69 16.49
N MET A 486 5.33 17.54 16.70
CA MET A 486 3.89 17.38 16.48
C MET A 486 3.14 17.20 17.79
N GLU A 487 2.05 17.93 17.91
CA GLU A 487 1.03 17.69 18.91
C GLU A 487 0.02 16.70 18.33
N VAL A 488 0.05 15.48 18.84
CA VAL A 488 -0.75 14.38 18.29
C VAL A 488 -2.15 14.38 18.83
N LEU A 489 -3.12 14.59 17.94
CA LEU A 489 -4.55 14.48 18.22
C LEU A 489 -5.10 13.21 17.61
N ARG A 490 -5.42 12.22 18.45
CA ARG A 490 -5.91 10.92 18.01
C ARG A 490 -7.40 10.95 17.74
N LEU A 491 -7.78 10.75 16.48
CA LEU A 491 -9.16 10.55 16.05
C LEU A 491 -9.48 9.06 16.08
N GLN A 492 -10.45 8.70 16.86
CA GLN A 492 -10.99 7.35 16.93
C GLN A 492 -12.02 7.13 15.83
N GLY A 493 -12.39 5.85 15.62
CA GLY A 493 -13.49 5.49 14.73
C GLY A 493 -14.84 5.98 15.28
N TYR A 494 -15.80 6.13 14.38
CA TYR A 494 -17.16 6.54 14.73
C TYR A 494 -18.02 5.35 15.15
N THR A 495 -18.91 5.59 16.11
CA THR A 495 -20.00 4.68 16.46
C THR A 495 -21.05 4.65 15.35
N GLU A 496 -21.94 3.63 15.35
CA GLU A 496 -23.06 3.58 14.39
C GLU A 496 -23.94 4.83 14.47
N GLN A 497 -24.20 5.31 15.70
CA GLN A 497 -25.02 6.50 15.92
C GLN A 497 -24.32 7.75 15.37
N GLU A 498 -23.04 7.91 15.64
CA GLU A 498 -22.25 9.01 15.06
C GLU A 498 -22.22 8.95 13.54
N LYS A 499 -22.04 7.75 12.94
CA LYS A 499 -22.09 7.56 11.48
C LYS A 499 -23.45 7.92 10.90
N LEU A 500 -24.53 7.55 11.59
CA LEU A 500 -25.90 7.89 11.19
C LEU A 500 -26.08 9.42 11.16
N GLU A 501 -25.70 10.11 12.23
CA GLU A 501 -25.83 11.56 12.30
C GLU A 501 -24.93 12.28 11.28
N ILE A 502 -23.69 11.82 11.11
CA ILE A 502 -22.77 12.32 10.07
C ILE A 502 -23.38 12.13 8.69
N ALA A 503 -23.96 10.97 8.41
CA ALA A 503 -24.59 10.69 7.13
C ALA A 503 -25.77 11.63 6.86
N LYS A 504 -26.63 11.86 7.85
CA LYS A 504 -27.81 12.75 7.73
C LYS A 504 -27.41 14.20 7.52
N GLN A 505 -26.50 14.71 8.37
CA GLN A 505 -26.14 16.12 8.38
C GLN A 505 -25.22 16.51 7.21
N TYR A 506 -24.30 15.63 6.79
CA TYR A 506 -23.25 15.99 5.85
C TYR A 506 -23.23 15.14 4.60
N LEU A 507 -23.19 13.80 4.70
CA LEU A 507 -22.89 12.95 3.53
C LEU A 507 -24.02 12.95 2.51
N VAL A 508 -25.26 12.80 2.98
CA VAL A 508 -26.44 12.78 2.09
C VAL A 508 -26.57 14.11 1.36
N LYS A 509 -26.43 15.23 2.08
CA LYS A 509 -26.46 16.56 1.47
C LYS A 509 -25.38 16.72 0.40
N LYS A 510 -24.14 16.42 0.74
CA LYS A 510 -22.98 16.47 -0.16
C LYS A 510 -23.19 15.60 -1.42
N GLN A 511 -23.67 14.38 -1.25
CA GLN A 511 -23.88 13.47 -2.37
C GLN A 511 -25.07 13.90 -3.25
N ARG A 512 -26.12 14.48 -2.70
CA ARG A 512 -27.20 15.10 -3.45
C ARG A 512 -26.68 16.25 -4.33
N GLU A 513 -25.93 17.17 -3.76
CA GLU A 513 -25.33 18.30 -4.46
C GLU A 513 -24.42 17.83 -5.61
N GLN A 514 -23.55 16.84 -5.35
CA GLN A 514 -22.63 16.29 -6.36
C GLN A 514 -23.34 15.57 -7.51
N THR A 515 -24.52 14.99 -7.26
CA THR A 515 -25.31 14.26 -8.27
C THR A 515 -26.41 15.10 -8.90
N GLY A 516 -26.54 16.38 -8.51
CA GLY A 516 -27.56 17.29 -9.04
C GLY A 516 -28.98 16.95 -8.58
N LEU A 517 -29.12 16.21 -7.49
CA LEU A 517 -30.41 15.85 -6.90
C LEU A 517 -30.83 16.88 -5.86
N SER A 518 -32.12 17.20 -5.84
CA SER A 518 -32.74 18.00 -4.79
C SER A 518 -33.16 17.14 -3.59
N GLU A 519 -33.43 17.79 -2.45
CA GLU A 519 -33.98 17.10 -1.27
C GLU A 519 -35.32 16.40 -1.55
N ARG A 520 -36.07 16.87 -2.57
CA ARG A 520 -37.34 16.27 -2.99
C ARG A 520 -37.15 15.01 -3.80
N ASN A 521 -35.99 14.81 -4.45
CA ASN A 521 -35.77 13.67 -5.34
C ASN A 521 -35.37 12.40 -4.59
N VAL A 522 -34.61 12.52 -3.49
CA VAL A 522 -34.18 11.39 -2.70
C VAL A 522 -34.20 11.72 -1.20
N VAL A 523 -34.85 10.86 -0.45
CA VAL A 523 -34.91 10.90 1.02
C VAL A 523 -34.38 9.57 1.54
N PHE A 524 -33.46 9.62 2.48
CA PHE A 524 -32.97 8.44 3.17
C PHE A 524 -33.64 8.34 4.54
N ALA A 525 -34.27 7.23 4.81
CA ALA A 525 -34.77 6.90 6.14
C ALA A 525 -33.59 6.47 7.06
N ASP A 526 -33.72 6.67 8.36
CA ASP A 526 -32.67 6.34 9.33
C ASP A 526 -32.33 4.84 9.32
N ASP A 527 -33.33 3.98 9.20
CA ASP A 527 -33.19 2.53 9.07
C ASP A 527 -32.40 2.12 7.83
N ALA A 528 -32.56 2.85 6.70
CA ALA A 528 -31.81 2.61 5.49
C ALA A 528 -30.32 2.94 5.67
N ILE A 529 -29.99 4.04 6.32
CA ILE A 529 -28.60 4.41 6.60
C ILE A 529 -27.97 3.40 7.55
N LEU A 530 -28.67 2.96 8.59
CA LEU A 530 -28.20 1.91 9.49
C LEU A 530 -27.97 0.59 8.77
N GLU A 531 -28.86 0.21 7.85
CA GLU A 531 -28.70 -0.98 7.04
C GLU A 531 -27.43 -0.89 6.15
N ILE A 532 -27.16 0.28 5.55
CA ILE A 532 -25.92 0.50 4.78
C ILE A 532 -24.70 0.36 5.69
N ILE A 533 -24.73 0.95 6.88
CA ILE A 533 -23.63 0.89 7.84
C ILE A 533 -23.32 -0.54 8.24
N ARG A 534 -24.35 -1.34 8.54
CA ARG A 534 -24.21 -2.71 9.06
C ARG A 534 -23.84 -3.72 7.98
N LYS A 535 -24.54 -3.68 6.84
CA LYS A 535 -24.47 -4.76 5.83
C LYS A 535 -23.65 -4.43 4.58
N TYR A 536 -23.35 -3.16 4.32
CA TYR A 536 -22.63 -2.77 3.11
C TYR A 536 -21.29 -2.08 3.38
N THR A 537 -21.03 -1.68 4.63
CA THR A 537 -19.76 -1.03 5.00
C THR A 537 -19.12 -1.69 6.23
N ARG A 538 -17.79 -1.79 6.24
CA ARG A 538 -17.00 -2.25 7.38
C ARG A 538 -15.77 -1.37 7.49
N GLU A 539 -15.90 -0.25 8.21
CA GLU A 539 -14.85 0.75 8.33
C GLU A 539 -14.95 1.51 9.66
N ALA A 540 -13.83 2.05 10.14
CA ALA A 540 -13.82 2.91 11.31
C ALA A 540 -14.40 4.30 11.03
N GLY A 541 -14.13 4.85 9.84
CA GLY A 541 -14.63 6.15 9.38
C GLY A 541 -15.96 6.08 8.63
N VAL A 542 -16.16 7.01 7.69
CA VAL A 542 -17.38 7.14 6.88
C VAL A 542 -17.12 7.20 5.37
N ARG A 543 -15.92 6.82 4.91
CA ARG A 543 -15.52 6.94 3.50
C ARG A 543 -16.28 5.98 2.58
N ASN A 544 -16.44 4.73 2.98
CA ASN A 544 -17.21 3.76 2.21
C ASN A 544 -18.72 4.04 2.33
N LEU A 545 -19.18 4.48 3.50
CA LEU A 545 -20.56 4.93 3.69
C LEU A 545 -20.90 6.06 2.71
N GLU A 546 -20.02 7.05 2.57
CA GLU A 546 -20.18 8.13 1.59
C GLU A 546 -20.25 7.58 0.16
N ARG A 547 -19.41 6.60 -0.18
CA ARG A 547 -19.42 5.96 -1.50
C ARG A 547 -20.71 5.22 -1.79
N GLU A 548 -21.23 4.46 -0.82
CA GLU A 548 -22.47 3.70 -1.01
C GLU A 548 -23.68 4.64 -1.08
N ILE A 549 -23.74 5.69 -0.28
CA ILE A 549 -24.75 6.75 -0.43
C ILE A 549 -24.65 7.39 -1.83
N GLY A 550 -23.45 7.70 -2.30
CA GLY A 550 -23.20 8.20 -3.65
C GLY A 550 -23.64 7.24 -4.75
N ASN A 551 -23.46 5.91 -4.55
CA ASN A 551 -23.93 4.88 -5.47
C ASN A 551 -25.46 4.91 -5.61
N ILE A 552 -26.16 5.02 -4.48
CA ILE A 552 -27.61 5.14 -4.45
C ILE A 552 -28.04 6.42 -5.15
N CYS A 553 -27.46 7.58 -4.79
CA CYS A 553 -27.76 8.87 -5.42
C CYS A 553 -27.60 8.85 -6.94
N ARG A 554 -26.52 8.23 -7.46
CA ARG A 554 -26.31 8.08 -8.92
C ARG A 554 -27.39 7.23 -9.58
N LYS A 555 -27.84 6.15 -8.94
CA LYS A 555 -28.92 5.30 -9.47
C LYS A 555 -30.27 6.02 -9.44
N VAL A 556 -30.52 6.80 -8.38
CA VAL A 556 -31.71 7.67 -8.31
C VAL A 556 -31.65 8.77 -9.39
N ALA A 557 -30.50 9.42 -9.58
CA ALA A 557 -30.31 10.42 -10.63
C ALA A 557 -30.66 9.84 -12.03
N ARG A 558 -30.21 8.61 -12.32
CA ARG A 558 -30.59 7.90 -13.55
C ARG A 558 -32.10 7.69 -13.66
N ARG A 559 -32.79 7.37 -12.55
CA ARG A 559 -34.27 7.22 -12.52
C ARG A 559 -34.98 8.57 -12.73
N VAL A 560 -34.47 9.64 -12.10
CA VAL A 560 -34.99 11.01 -12.26
C VAL A 560 -34.88 11.48 -13.72
N VAL A 561 -33.75 11.24 -14.39
CA VAL A 561 -33.57 11.57 -15.80
C VAL A 561 -34.56 10.80 -16.69
N LYS A 562 -34.87 9.53 -16.38
CA LYS A 562 -35.82 8.71 -17.13
C LYS A 562 -37.28 9.09 -16.85
N LYS A 563 -37.66 9.36 -15.58
CA LYS A 563 -39.04 9.55 -15.13
C LYS A 563 -39.46 11.04 -15.01
N GLY A 564 -38.49 11.95 -15.16
CA GLY A 564 -38.69 13.40 -15.05
C GLY A 564 -38.26 13.97 -13.70
N ALA A 565 -37.96 15.27 -13.64
CA ALA A 565 -37.40 15.98 -12.49
C ALA A 565 -38.29 15.95 -11.21
N LYS A 566 -39.56 15.63 -11.34
CA LYS A 566 -40.49 15.51 -10.19
C LYS A 566 -40.47 14.15 -9.51
N HIS A 567 -39.69 13.19 -10.04
CA HIS A 567 -39.61 11.84 -9.47
C HIS A 567 -39.00 11.90 -8.05
N LYS A 568 -39.67 11.22 -7.13
CA LYS A 568 -39.24 11.09 -5.73
C LYS A 568 -38.94 9.64 -5.43
N GLU A 569 -37.90 9.41 -4.68
CA GLU A 569 -37.51 8.09 -4.22
C GLU A 569 -37.24 8.16 -2.72
N GLU A 570 -37.91 7.34 -1.96
CA GLU A 570 -37.65 7.13 -0.53
C GLU A 570 -36.83 5.86 -0.36
N ILE A 571 -35.67 6.00 0.25
CA ILE A 571 -34.75 4.88 0.46
C ILE A 571 -35.03 4.33 1.87
N THR A 572 -35.55 3.12 1.94
CA THR A 572 -35.82 2.37 3.16
C THR A 572 -34.88 1.18 3.27
N ALA A 573 -34.77 0.56 4.44
CA ALA A 573 -33.95 -0.63 4.65
C ALA A 573 -34.26 -1.76 3.62
N GLN A 574 -35.52 -1.93 3.28
CA GLN A 574 -35.95 -2.96 2.31
C GLN A 574 -35.51 -2.65 0.87
N SER A 575 -35.44 -1.35 0.50
CA SER A 575 -35.09 -0.94 -0.86
C SER A 575 -33.58 -0.96 -1.12
N ILE A 576 -32.76 -1.04 -0.08
CA ILE A 576 -31.28 -0.98 -0.21
C ILE A 576 -30.75 -2.08 -1.15
N SER A 577 -31.29 -3.29 -1.06
CA SER A 577 -30.88 -4.42 -1.91
C SER A 577 -31.09 -4.18 -3.41
N GLU A 578 -32.08 -3.38 -3.81
CA GLU A 578 -32.30 -2.98 -5.21
C GLU A 578 -31.20 -2.04 -5.71
N PHE A 579 -30.66 -1.22 -4.81
CA PHE A 579 -29.64 -0.22 -5.14
C PHE A 579 -28.22 -0.77 -5.00
N LEU A 580 -27.91 -1.52 -3.96
CA LEU A 580 -26.55 -1.96 -3.64
C LEU A 580 -26.32 -3.44 -3.94
N GLY A 581 -27.37 -4.21 -4.21
CA GLY A 581 -27.30 -5.66 -4.45
C GLY A 581 -27.28 -6.45 -3.14
N VAL A 582 -26.72 -7.66 -3.18
CA VAL A 582 -26.65 -8.56 -2.03
C VAL A 582 -25.78 -7.94 -0.94
N ALA A 583 -26.22 -8.08 0.32
CA ALA A 583 -25.46 -7.64 1.49
C ALA A 583 -24.05 -8.25 1.48
N ARG A 584 -23.03 -7.40 1.63
CA ARG A 584 -21.61 -7.82 1.62
C ARG A 584 -21.16 -8.40 2.94
N PHE A 585 -21.74 -7.92 4.01
CA PHE A 585 -21.43 -8.34 5.37
C PHE A 585 -22.69 -8.92 6.00
N ARG A 586 -22.56 -10.06 6.63
CA ARG A 586 -23.58 -10.59 7.53
C ARG A 586 -23.26 -10.09 8.92
N ASP A 587 -24.27 -9.86 9.74
CA ASP A 587 -24.04 -9.66 11.16
C ASP A 587 -23.28 -10.90 11.66
N SER A 588 -22.18 -10.67 12.38
CA SER A 588 -21.43 -11.78 12.98
C SER A 588 -22.39 -12.44 13.97
N GLU A 589 -22.94 -13.57 13.59
CA GLU A 589 -23.84 -14.32 14.45
C GLU A 589 -23.02 -14.78 15.67
N VAL A 590 -23.44 -14.32 16.84
CA VAL A 590 -22.97 -14.91 18.10
C VAL A 590 -23.37 -16.38 18.07
N HIS A 591 -22.48 -17.26 18.43
CA HIS A 591 -22.73 -18.69 18.46
C HIS A 591 -24.06 -18.99 19.18
N GLU A 592 -24.88 -19.86 18.61
CA GLU A 592 -26.21 -20.14 19.15
C GLU A 592 -26.17 -20.81 20.53
N LYS A 593 -25.07 -21.48 20.87
CA LYS A 593 -24.85 -22.22 22.11
C LYS A 593 -23.48 -21.98 22.69
N SER A 594 -23.36 -22.15 24.00
CA SER A 594 -22.05 -22.22 24.66
C SER A 594 -21.34 -23.50 24.28
N GLU A 595 -20.09 -23.43 23.89
CA GLU A 595 -19.31 -24.57 23.39
C GLU A 595 -17.96 -24.68 24.12
N ILE A 596 -17.47 -25.93 24.13
CA ILE A 596 -16.16 -26.24 24.74
C ILE A 596 -15.05 -25.83 23.76
N GLY A 597 -14.08 -25.10 24.27
CA GLY A 597 -12.92 -24.69 23.48
C GLY A 597 -13.18 -23.54 22.49
N LEU A 598 -14.40 -22.96 22.50
CA LEU A 598 -14.78 -21.85 21.64
C LEU A 598 -14.95 -20.56 22.45
N VAL A 599 -14.21 -19.52 22.13
CA VAL A 599 -14.19 -18.27 22.89
C VAL A 599 -14.32 -17.08 21.95
N THR A 600 -15.12 -16.11 22.36
CA THR A 600 -15.27 -14.84 21.66
C THR A 600 -14.29 -13.81 22.21
N GLY A 601 -13.29 -13.49 21.42
CA GLY A 601 -12.34 -12.39 21.68
C GLY A 601 -12.71 -11.11 20.94
N LEU A 602 -12.03 -10.04 21.27
CA LEU A 602 -12.17 -8.74 20.63
C LEU A 602 -10.83 -8.30 20.03
N ALA A 603 -10.84 -7.99 18.74
CA ALA A 603 -9.70 -7.46 18.02
C ALA A 603 -9.93 -6.02 17.58
N TRP A 604 -8.85 -5.30 17.41
CA TRP A 604 -8.82 -3.98 16.79
C TRP A 604 -8.03 -4.07 15.48
N THR A 605 -8.55 -3.43 14.45
CA THR A 605 -7.93 -3.31 13.13
C THR A 605 -7.99 -1.87 12.65
N GLU A 606 -7.24 -1.53 11.62
CA GLU A 606 -7.29 -0.20 10.99
C GLU A 606 -8.69 0.18 10.49
N VAL A 607 -9.54 -0.79 10.22
CA VAL A 607 -10.94 -0.58 9.78
C VAL A 607 -11.93 -0.55 10.94
N GLY A 608 -11.48 -0.73 12.17
CA GLY A 608 -12.31 -0.72 13.38
C GLY A 608 -12.20 -1.98 14.24
N GLY A 609 -13.05 -2.09 15.24
CA GLY A 609 -13.14 -3.30 16.07
C GLY A 609 -13.84 -4.45 15.35
N SER A 610 -13.40 -5.66 15.62
CA SER A 610 -14.01 -6.91 15.14
C SER A 610 -14.05 -7.98 16.23
N ILE A 611 -14.97 -8.93 16.08
CA ILE A 611 -14.97 -10.14 16.87
C ILE A 611 -13.87 -11.06 16.37
N LEU A 612 -13.22 -11.72 17.30
CA LEU A 612 -12.18 -12.70 17.05
C LEU A 612 -12.58 -14.00 17.72
N THR A 613 -13.13 -14.93 16.96
CA THR A 613 -13.41 -16.28 17.47
C THR A 613 -12.10 -17.06 17.60
N THR A 614 -11.92 -17.73 18.72
CA THR A 614 -10.76 -18.61 18.96
C THR A 614 -11.28 -19.99 19.31
N GLU A 615 -10.82 -20.97 18.56
CA GLU A 615 -11.20 -22.38 18.71
C GLU A 615 -10.00 -23.20 19.15
N VAL A 616 -10.22 -24.08 20.10
CA VAL A 616 -9.20 -25.04 20.57
C VAL A 616 -9.78 -26.44 20.55
N GLN A 617 -9.04 -27.33 19.92
CA GLN A 617 -9.33 -28.75 19.92
C GLN A 617 -8.19 -29.53 20.56
N VAL A 618 -8.56 -30.50 21.42
CA VAL A 618 -7.66 -31.43 22.05
C VAL A 618 -7.62 -32.70 21.22
N LEU A 619 -6.48 -33.16 20.83
CA LEU A 619 -6.22 -34.34 20.02
C LEU A 619 -5.25 -35.28 20.76
N ASP A 620 -5.33 -36.57 20.50
CA ASP A 620 -4.32 -37.50 20.98
C ASP A 620 -2.96 -37.16 20.34
N GLY A 621 -1.91 -37.08 21.16
CA GLY A 621 -0.63 -36.69 20.65
C GLY A 621 0.54 -36.75 21.61
N LYS A 622 1.55 -35.93 21.41
CA LYS A 622 2.82 -35.94 22.16
C LYS A 622 3.18 -34.57 22.75
N GLY A 623 2.23 -33.70 22.96
CA GLY A 623 2.42 -32.38 23.56
C GLY A 623 2.64 -31.25 22.55
N LYS A 624 2.30 -31.42 21.27
CA LYS A 624 2.48 -30.42 20.23
C LYS A 624 1.37 -29.37 20.30
N LEU A 625 1.75 -28.09 20.22
CA LEU A 625 0.80 -27.00 19.94
C LEU A 625 0.86 -26.68 18.44
N THR A 626 -0.26 -26.83 17.77
CA THR A 626 -0.45 -26.42 16.37
C THR A 626 -1.27 -25.14 16.36
N ILE A 627 -0.81 -24.11 15.67
CA ILE A 627 -1.48 -22.81 15.56
C ILE A 627 -1.80 -22.57 14.10
N THR A 628 -3.07 -22.21 13.81
CA THR A 628 -3.53 -21.90 12.46
C THR A 628 -4.41 -20.64 12.44
N GLY A 629 -4.51 -19.95 11.29
CA GLY A 629 -5.33 -18.74 11.12
C GLY A 629 -4.53 -17.50 10.71
N GLN A 630 -3.33 -17.66 10.14
CA GLN A 630 -2.41 -16.56 9.74
C GLN A 630 -2.12 -15.59 10.89
N LEU A 631 -1.67 -16.15 12.01
CA LEU A 631 -1.27 -15.39 13.18
C LEU A 631 0.16 -14.88 13.01
N GLY A 632 0.39 -13.57 13.26
CA GLY A 632 1.70 -12.97 13.33
C GLY A 632 2.50 -13.44 14.56
N ASP A 633 3.77 -13.06 14.62
CA ASP A 633 4.72 -13.56 15.62
C ASP A 633 4.27 -13.23 17.05
N VAL A 634 3.81 -12.00 17.32
CA VAL A 634 3.36 -11.58 18.65
C VAL A 634 2.14 -12.39 19.12
N MET A 635 1.24 -12.71 18.21
CA MET A 635 0.06 -13.49 18.54
C MET A 635 0.41 -14.98 18.75
N GLN A 636 1.39 -15.52 18.03
CA GLN A 636 1.92 -16.88 18.25
C GLN A 636 2.64 -16.98 19.61
N GLU A 637 3.45 -15.98 19.98
CA GLU A 637 4.06 -15.89 21.31
C GLU A 637 3.01 -15.82 22.40
N SER A 638 1.94 -15.08 22.20
CA SER A 638 0.81 -14.99 23.14
C SER A 638 0.11 -16.35 23.34
N ALA A 639 -0.03 -17.15 22.26
CA ALA A 639 -0.56 -18.50 22.36
C ALA A 639 0.37 -19.43 23.14
N GLN A 640 1.69 -19.30 22.96
CA GLN A 640 2.69 -20.05 23.74
C GLN A 640 2.68 -19.65 25.22
N ALA A 641 2.57 -18.35 25.52
CA ALA A 641 2.45 -17.84 26.88
C ALA A 641 1.17 -18.35 27.56
N ALA A 642 0.04 -18.38 26.86
CA ALA A 642 -1.22 -18.95 27.32
C ALA A 642 -1.06 -20.44 27.66
N LEU A 643 -0.45 -21.23 26.78
CA LEU A 643 -0.21 -22.65 27.06
C LEU A 643 0.75 -22.85 28.24
N ALA A 644 1.80 -22.04 28.35
CA ALA A 644 2.75 -22.10 29.47
C ALA A 644 2.04 -21.81 30.81
N TYR A 645 1.16 -20.82 30.84
CA TYR A 645 0.31 -20.52 31.99
C TYR A 645 -0.56 -21.73 32.38
N ILE A 646 -1.28 -22.33 31.40
CA ILE A 646 -2.14 -23.50 31.64
C ILE A 646 -1.33 -24.68 32.19
N ARG A 647 -0.16 -24.97 31.62
CA ARG A 647 0.74 -26.01 32.14
C ARG A 647 1.18 -25.76 33.58
N GLY A 648 1.53 -24.51 33.90
CA GLY A 648 1.89 -24.11 35.24
C GLY A 648 0.76 -24.22 36.27
N ARG A 649 -0.49 -24.14 35.82
CA ARG A 649 -1.70 -24.20 36.64
C ARG A 649 -2.50 -25.50 36.50
N ALA A 650 -1.93 -26.52 35.88
CA ALA A 650 -2.62 -27.77 35.58
C ALA A 650 -3.45 -28.33 36.75
N GLN A 651 -2.86 -28.40 37.93
CA GLN A 651 -3.54 -28.93 39.15
C GLN A 651 -4.75 -28.08 39.57
N ALA A 652 -4.62 -26.72 39.48
CA ALA A 652 -5.73 -25.82 39.79
C ALA A 652 -6.87 -25.93 38.76
N LEU A 653 -6.58 -26.38 37.54
CA LEU A 653 -7.54 -26.63 36.47
C LEU A 653 -8.10 -28.08 36.52
N GLY A 654 -7.78 -28.87 37.54
CA GLY A 654 -8.19 -30.25 37.64
C GLY A 654 -7.47 -31.21 36.66
N LEU A 655 -6.33 -30.81 36.10
CA LEU A 655 -5.56 -31.54 35.10
C LEU A 655 -4.35 -32.24 35.76
N SER A 656 -3.94 -33.39 35.21
CA SER A 656 -2.67 -34.02 35.56
C SER A 656 -1.48 -33.10 35.27
N ARG A 657 -0.43 -33.13 36.06
CA ARG A 657 0.79 -32.38 35.79
C ARG A 657 1.43 -32.70 34.43
N GLU A 658 1.20 -33.91 33.94
CA GLU A 658 1.78 -34.45 32.70
C GLU A 658 0.78 -34.52 31.56
N PHE A 659 -0.41 -33.88 31.67
CA PHE A 659 -1.47 -33.94 30.66
C PHE A 659 -0.93 -33.64 29.25
N TYR A 660 0.01 -32.72 29.13
CA TYR A 660 0.59 -32.27 27.87
C TYR A 660 1.37 -33.36 27.11
N ARG A 661 1.77 -34.48 27.76
CA ARG A 661 2.53 -35.55 27.11
C ARG A 661 1.68 -36.46 26.23
N ASN A 662 0.38 -36.49 26.46
CA ASN A 662 -0.53 -37.40 25.78
C ASN A 662 -1.55 -36.70 24.89
N VAL A 663 -1.51 -35.34 24.80
CA VAL A 663 -2.41 -34.56 23.99
C VAL A 663 -1.72 -33.55 23.13
N ASP A 664 -2.10 -33.45 21.89
CA ASP A 664 -1.77 -32.33 21.02
C ASP A 664 -2.92 -31.30 21.08
N LEU A 665 -2.55 -30.04 21.01
CA LEU A 665 -3.51 -28.94 21.04
C LEU A 665 -3.48 -28.24 19.68
N HIS A 666 -4.66 -28.07 19.11
CA HIS A 666 -4.82 -27.28 17.89
C HIS A 666 -5.60 -26.02 18.20
N LEU A 667 -4.94 -24.89 18.15
CA LEU A 667 -5.53 -23.57 18.28
C LEU A 667 -5.76 -22.99 16.88
N HIS A 668 -7.02 -22.67 16.60
CA HIS A 668 -7.41 -22.08 15.31
C HIS A 668 -8.12 -20.75 15.54
N VAL A 669 -7.76 -19.75 14.72
CA VAL A 669 -8.47 -18.49 14.66
C VAL A 669 -9.02 -18.34 13.24
N PRO A 670 -10.33 -18.49 13.04
CA PRO A 670 -10.97 -18.41 11.73
C PRO A 670 -10.68 -17.13 10.94
N GLU A 671 -11.13 -17.08 9.67
CA GLU A 671 -10.85 -16.00 8.73
C GLU A 671 -9.35 -15.89 8.34
N GLY A 672 -8.76 -17.02 7.93
CA GLY A 672 -7.33 -17.11 7.52
C GLY A 672 -6.92 -16.24 6.33
N ALA A 673 -7.85 -15.56 5.66
CA ALA A 673 -7.53 -14.59 4.61
C ALA A 673 -7.03 -13.24 5.16
N ILE A 674 -7.24 -12.97 6.46
CA ILE A 674 -6.88 -11.72 7.11
C ILE A 674 -5.73 -11.99 8.08
N PRO A 675 -4.54 -11.43 7.88
CA PRO A 675 -3.44 -11.51 8.85
C PRO A 675 -3.86 -10.90 10.19
N LYS A 676 -3.53 -11.58 11.29
CA LYS A 676 -3.88 -11.16 12.66
C LYS A 676 -2.61 -11.14 13.49
N ASP A 677 -2.36 -10.04 14.19
CA ASP A 677 -1.24 -9.94 15.09
C ASP A 677 -1.58 -9.06 16.31
N GLY A 678 -0.90 -9.33 17.42
CA GLY A 678 -1.01 -8.57 18.65
C GLY A 678 -1.23 -9.40 19.91
N PRO A 679 -0.84 -8.88 21.08
CA PRO A 679 -0.85 -9.62 22.35
C PRO A 679 -2.26 -9.70 23.00
N SER A 680 -3.23 -8.89 22.55
CA SER A 680 -4.51 -8.69 23.22
C SER A 680 -5.50 -9.86 23.18
N ALA A 681 -5.17 -10.95 22.45
CA ALA A 681 -5.91 -12.18 22.43
C ALA A 681 -5.45 -13.20 23.48
N GLY A 682 -4.48 -12.86 24.31
CA GLY A 682 -3.84 -13.79 25.27
C GLY A 682 -4.83 -14.43 26.23
N ILE A 683 -5.71 -13.64 26.85
CA ILE A 683 -6.74 -14.21 27.77
C ILE A 683 -7.78 -15.05 27.02
N THR A 684 -8.09 -14.69 25.76
CA THR A 684 -9.02 -15.44 24.91
C THR A 684 -8.46 -16.84 24.61
N MET A 685 -7.19 -16.89 24.21
CA MET A 685 -6.50 -18.15 23.92
C MET A 685 -6.34 -19.01 25.17
N ALA A 686 -6.00 -18.39 26.31
CA ALA A 686 -5.87 -19.10 27.57
C ALA A 686 -7.23 -19.66 28.03
N THR A 687 -8.30 -18.93 27.89
CA THR A 687 -9.68 -19.38 28.19
C THR A 687 -10.09 -20.53 27.28
N ALA A 688 -9.79 -20.45 25.97
CA ALA A 688 -10.11 -21.50 25.01
C ALA A 688 -9.33 -22.80 25.35
N LEU A 689 -8.05 -22.68 25.68
CA LEU A 689 -7.22 -23.81 26.12
C LEU A 689 -7.74 -24.42 27.44
N ALA A 690 -8.04 -23.57 28.43
CA ALA A 690 -8.60 -24.05 29.74
C ALA A 690 -9.93 -24.75 29.54
N SER A 691 -10.84 -24.18 28.77
CA SER A 691 -12.15 -24.76 28.45
C SER A 691 -12.02 -26.11 27.75
N ALA A 692 -11.20 -26.20 26.72
CA ALA A 692 -11.01 -27.42 25.96
C ALA A 692 -10.41 -28.56 26.81
N LEU A 693 -9.46 -28.24 27.68
CA LEU A 693 -8.78 -29.20 28.53
C LEU A 693 -9.64 -29.61 29.73
N ALA A 694 -10.33 -28.66 30.36
CA ALA A 694 -11.25 -28.95 31.49
C ALA A 694 -12.61 -29.51 31.04
N LYS A 695 -12.91 -29.45 29.72
CA LYS A 695 -14.19 -29.82 29.11
C LYS A 695 -15.40 -29.04 29.68
N ILE A 696 -15.16 -27.75 29.99
CA ILE A 696 -16.19 -26.84 30.50
C ILE A 696 -16.54 -25.83 29.41
N PRO A 697 -17.83 -25.69 29.02
CA PRO A 697 -18.23 -24.71 28.01
C PRO A 697 -17.92 -23.28 28.44
N VAL A 698 -17.61 -22.45 27.44
CA VAL A 698 -17.45 -20.98 27.62
C VAL A 698 -18.81 -20.32 27.37
N ARG A 699 -19.16 -19.35 28.17
CA ARG A 699 -20.35 -18.53 28.00
C ARG A 699 -20.32 -17.81 26.66
N ARG A 700 -21.39 -17.97 25.86
CA ARG A 700 -21.56 -17.35 24.55
C ARG A 700 -21.83 -15.85 24.60
N ASP A 701 -22.42 -15.37 25.69
CA ASP A 701 -22.88 -14.01 25.90
C ASP A 701 -21.78 -13.06 26.42
N ILE A 702 -20.55 -13.56 26.52
CA ILE A 702 -19.39 -12.81 27.02
C ILE A 702 -18.29 -12.74 25.99
N ALA A 703 -17.72 -11.55 25.82
CA ALA A 703 -16.50 -11.35 25.03
C ALA A 703 -15.33 -10.93 25.93
N MET A 704 -14.14 -11.12 25.46
CA MET A 704 -12.97 -10.76 26.26
C MET A 704 -11.81 -10.22 25.43
N THR A 705 -10.96 -9.42 26.07
CA THR A 705 -9.70 -8.98 25.49
C THR A 705 -8.71 -8.65 26.61
N GLY A 706 -7.46 -9.02 26.42
CA GLY A 706 -6.41 -8.79 27.40
C GLY A 706 -5.12 -9.52 27.02
N GLU A 707 -3.99 -8.95 27.36
CA GLU A 707 -2.70 -9.63 27.27
C GLU A 707 -2.46 -10.48 28.52
N ILE A 708 -1.91 -11.66 28.35
CA ILE A 708 -1.60 -12.58 29.45
C ILE A 708 -0.10 -12.67 29.69
N THR A 709 0.30 -12.70 30.98
CA THR A 709 1.67 -13.03 31.36
C THR A 709 1.79 -14.50 31.77
N LEU A 710 3.01 -15.04 31.79
CA LEU A 710 3.28 -16.42 32.22
C LEU A 710 2.79 -16.73 33.65
N ARG A 711 2.57 -15.69 34.49
CA ARG A 711 2.04 -15.80 35.84
C ARG A 711 0.53 -15.65 35.92
N GLY A 712 -0.15 -15.46 34.79
CA GLY A 712 -1.59 -15.26 34.70
C GLY A 712 -2.06 -13.85 35.07
N LYS A 713 -1.20 -12.85 35.09
CA LYS A 713 -1.58 -11.45 35.24
C LYS A 713 -2.12 -10.94 33.89
N VAL A 714 -3.21 -10.19 33.96
CA VAL A 714 -3.85 -9.59 32.78
C VAL A 714 -3.36 -8.16 32.62
N LEU A 715 -2.78 -7.84 31.45
CA LEU A 715 -2.21 -6.56 31.14
C LEU A 715 -3.14 -5.73 30.24
N PRO A 716 -3.07 -4.38 30.32
CA PRO A 716 -3.90 -3.47 29.56
C PRO A 716 -3.64 -3.56 28.06
N ILE A 717 -4.68 -3.21 27.29
CA ILE A 717 -4.70 -3.28 25.82
C ILE A 717 -5.09 -1.94 25.20
N GLY A 718 -4.81 -1.79 23.90
CA GLY A 718 -5.26 -0.65 23.10
C GLY A 718 -6.59 -0.88 22.38
N GLY A 719 -7.21 0.22 21.90
CA GLY A 719 -8.42 0.16 21.06
C GLY A 719 -9.66 -0.28 21.81
N LEU A 720 -9.82 0.11 23.09
CA LEU A 720 -10.93 -0.32 23.92
C LEU A 720 -12.29 0.08 23.35
N LYS A 721 -12.45 1.32 22.89
CA LYS A 721 -13.72 1.83 22.32
C LYS A 721 -14.16 1.00 21.12
N GLU A 722 -13.24 0.77 20.18
CA GLU A 722 -13.52 0.02 18.96
C GLU A 722 -13.88 -1.44 19.26
N LYS A 723 -13.21 -2.07 20.22
CA LYS A 723 -13.46 -3.43 20.67
C LYS A 723 -14.84 -3.58 21.30
N LEU A 724 -15.21 -2.66 22.17
CA LEU A 724 -16.54 -2.66 22.80
C LEU A 724 -17.66 -2.40 21.80
N LEU A 725 -17.43 -1.51 20.83
CA LEU A 725 -18.35 -1.29 19.73
C LEU A 725 -18.54 -2.56 18.86
N ALA A 726 -17.49 -3.36 18.69
CA ALA A 726 -17.61 -4.63 17.98
C ALA A 726 -18.45 -5.65 18.77
N ALA A 727 -18.24 -5.74 20.09
CA ALA A 727 -19.04 -6.57 20.96
C ALA A 727 -20.52 -6.16 20.93
N LEU A 728 -20.81 -4.87 21.05
CA LEU A 728 -22.17 -4.34 21.01
C LEU A 728 -22.89 -4.62 19.69
N ARG A 729 -22.19 -4.44 18.56
CA ARG A 729 -22.72 -4.75 17.22
C ARG A 729 -23.06 -6.22 17.04
N ALA A 730 -22.31 -7.09 17.69
CA ALA A 730 -22.56 -8.52 17.68
C ALA A 730 -23.62 -8.96 18.70
N GLY A 731 -24.20 -8.04 19.45
CA GLY A 731 -25.20 -8.37 20.47
C GLY A 731 -24.60 -8.96 21.74
N ILE A 732 -23.30 -8.76 22.01
CA ILE A 732 -22.65 -9.17 23.25
C ILE A 732 -22.61 -7.98 24.20
N PHE A 733 -23.29 -8.12 25.33
CA PHE A 733 -23.45 -7.02 26.31
C PHE A 733 -22.57 -7.21 27.55
N GLU A 734 -21.88 -8.32 27.71
CA GLU A 734 -20.93 -8.54 28.79
C GLU A 734 -19.51 -8.67 28.23
N THR A 735 -18.55 -7.96 28.83
CA THR A 735 -17.15 -7.98 28.35
C THR A 735 -16.18 -8.03 29.52
N ILE A 736 -15.17 -8.91 29.41
CA ILE A 736 -14.06 -9.01 30.37
C ILE A 736 -12.88 -8.16 29.85
N LEU A 737 -12.41 -7.27 30.69
CA LEU A 737 -11.39 -6.27 30.38
C LEU A 737 -10.29 -6.25 31.44
N PRO A 738 -9.06 -5.90 31.07
CA PRO A 738 -8.00 -5.67 32.06
C PRO A 738 -8.34 -4.48 32.98
N ARG A 739 -8.10 -4.58 34.27
CA ARG A 739 -8.30 -3.47 35.21
C ARG A 739 -7.48 -2.23 34.86
N GLY A 740 -6.30 -2.41 34.29
CA GLY A 740 -5.48 -1.31 33.80
C GLY A 740 -6.13 -0.41 32.73
N ASN A 741 -7.22 -0.88 32.09
CA ASN A 741 -8.03 -0.11 31.12
C ASN A 741 -9.21 0.64 31.77
N GLU A 742 -9.41 0.59 33.08
CA GLU A 742 -10.48 1.33 33.76
C GLU A 742 -10.38 2.84 33.54
N LYS A 743 -9.17 3.38 33.42
CA LYS A 743 -8.90 4.77 33.08
C LYS A 743 -9.48 5.17 31.70
N ASP A 744 -9.55 4.24 30.78
CA ASP A 744 -10.00 4.48 29.39
C ASP A 744 -11.53 4.60 29.31
N LEU A 745 -12.25 4.28 30.42
CA LEU A 745 -13.71 4.51 30.54
C LEU A 745 -14.09 5.99 30.31
N SER A 746 -13.20 6.91 30.66
CA SER A 746 -13.44 8.35 30.46
C SER A 746 -13.58 8.71 28.97
N GLU A 747 -13.07 7.86 28.06
CA GLU A 747 -13.13 8.07 26.62
C GLU A 747 -14.34 7.40 25.96
N LEU A 748 -15.07 6.56 26.70
CA LEU A 748 -16.24 5.87 26.19
C LEU A 748 -17.47 6.77 26.22
N PRO A 749 -18.26 6.80 25.14
CA PRO A 749 -19.57 7.42 25.12
C PRO A 749 -20.52 6.80 26.17
N ASP A 750 -21.38 7.64 26.75
CA ASP A 750 -22.28 7.18 27.84
C ASP A 750 -23.29 6.12 27.39
N ASN A 751 -23.67 6.11 26.12
CA ASN A 751 -24.54 5.09 25.55
C ASN A 751 -23.89 3.69 25.56
N ILE A 752 -22.56 3.58 25.42
CA ILE A 752 -21.84 2.31 25.53
C ILE A 752 -21.74 1.88 26.98
N LYS A 753 -21.40 2.82 27.88
CA LYS A 753 -21.28 2.53 29.32
C LYS A 753 -22.60 1.99 29.91
N SER A 754 -23.72 2.58 29.47
CA SER A 754 -25.06 2.15 29.95
C SER A 754 -25.57 0.85 29.31
N ALA A 755 -25.09 0.53 28.10
CA ALA A 755 -25.55 -0.64 27.36
C ALA A 755 -24.77 -1.92 27.68
N MET A 756 -23.58 -1.81 28.27
CA MET A 756 -22.67 -2.94 28.46
C MET A 756 -22.30 -3.15 29.93
N LYS A 757 -22.20 -4.41 30.33
CA LYS A 757 -21.67 -4.83 31.62
C LYS A 757 -20.19 -5.13 31.47
N LEU A 758 -19.34 -4.29 32.05
CA LEU A 758 -17.89 -4.39 31.96
C LEU A 758 -17.29 -5.01 33.21
N HIS A 759 -16.55 -6.11 33.06
CA HIS A 759 -15.88 -6.81 34.14
C HIS A 759 -14.38 -6.53 34.08
N PHE A 760 -13.87 -5.81 35.07
CA PHE A 760 -12.44 -5.50 35.15
C PHE A 760 -11.72 -6.54 36.00
N VAL A 761 -10.68 -7.16 35.41
CA VAL A 761 -9.95 -8.27 36.00
C VAL A 761 -8.43 -7.98 36.06
N ASP A 762 -7.78 -8.51 37.06
CA ASP A 762 -6.32 -8.43 37.22
C ASP A 762 -5.64 -9.78 36.89
N THR A 763 -6.37 -10.88 37.05
CA THR A 763 -5.82 -12.22 36.94
C THR A 763 -6.63 -13.12 36.00
N MET A 764 -5.97 -14.10 35.45
CA MET A 764 -6.62 -15.09 34.59
C MET A 764 -7.61 -15.99 35.36
N ASP A 765 -7.42 -16.17 36.66
CA ASP A 765 -8.35 -16.90 37.49
C ASP A 765 -9.72 -16.20 37.56
N GLU A 766 -9.73 -14.87 37.65
CA GLU A 766 -10.96 -14.05 37.57
C GLU A 766 -11.60 -14.16 36.17
N VAL A 767 -10.80 -14.20 35.11
CA VAL A 767 -11.30 -14.39 33.74
C VAL A 767 -12.03 -15.71 33.61
N LEU A 768 -11.40 -16.80 34.06
CA LEU A 768 -11.96 -18.14 33.99
C LEU A 768 -13.27 -18.29 34.82
N ALA A 769 -13.31 -17.66 36.02
CA ALA A 769 -14.48 -17.64 36.87
C ALA A 769 -15.69 -16.94 36.22
N LEU A 770 -15.47 -15.92 35.40
CA LEU A 770 -16.50 -15.18 34.69
C LEU A 770 -16.90 -15.82 33.35
N ALA A 771 -15.92 -16.41 32.65
CA ALA A 771 -16.07 -16.88 31.28
C ALA A 771 -16.62 -18.30 31.19
N LEU A 772 -16.32 -19.17 32.13
CA LEU A 772 -16.76 -20.57 32.13
C LEU A 772 -18.16 -20.70 32.70
N GLU A 773 -18.98 -21.59 32.14
CA GLU A 773 -20.34 -21.86 32.65
C GLU A 773 -20.36 -22.52 34.04
N ASN A 774 -19.36 -23.33 34.30
CA ASN A 774 -19.20 -24.03 35.58
C ASN A 774 -17.85 -23.69 36.20
N PRO A 775 -17.78 -23.59 37.54
CA PRO A 775 -16.50 -23.34 38.20
C PRO A 775 -15.52 -24.48 37.93
N LEU A 776 -14.23 -24.15 37.86
CA LEU A 776 -13.19 -25.15 37.75
C LEU A 776 -13.21 -26.14 38.91
N PRO A 777 -12.95 -27.42 38.68
CA PRO A 777 -12.94 -28.43 39.73
C PRO A 777 -11.80 -28.12 40.72
N THR A 778 -12.18 -27.84 41.96
CA THR A 778 -11.22 -27.52 43.06
C THR A 778 -10.41 -28.71 43.57
N GLN A 779 -10.80 -29.92 43.20
CA GLN A 779 -10.07 -31.17 43.49
C GLN A 779 -10.23 -32.13 42.31
N ILE A 780 -9.17 -32.88 42.02
CA ILE A 780 -9.22 -34.01 41.09
C ILE A 780 -10.15 -35.03 41.76
N PRO A 781 -11.28 -35.48 41.18
CA PRO A 781 -12.09 -36.53 41.75
C PRO A 781 -11.20 -37.76 41.94
N GLU A 782 -11.13 -38.28 43.15
CA GLU A 782 -10.50 -39.60 43.40
C GLU A 782 -11.29 -40.63 42.58
N GLY A 783 -10.69 -41.15 41.50
CA GLY A 783 -11.35 -42.12 40.59
C GLY A 783 -11.61 -41.61 39.16
N ALA A 784 -11.32 -40.37 38.81
CA ALA A 784 -11.27 -40.02 37.40
C ALA A 784 -10.09 -40.76 36.76
N GLU A 785 -10.39 -41.59 35.73
CA GLU A 785 -9.32 -42.22 34.94
C GLU A 785 -8.43 -41.13 34.42
N VAL A 786 -7.30 -40.95 35.12
CA VAL A 786 -6.16 -40.22 34.57
C VAL A 786 -5.86 -40.96 33.28
N MET A 787 -5.97 -40.27 32.11
CA MET A 787 -5.47 -40.86 30.87
C MET A 787 -4.03 -41.31 31.07
N THR A 788 -3.89 -42.52 31.58
CA THR A 788 -2.57 -43.18 31.79
C THR A 788 -2.07 -43.57 30.42
N ALA A 789 -0.91 -43.06 30.11
CA ALA A 789 -0.14 -43.47 28.93
C ALA A 789 -0.13 -45.01 28.90
N VAL A 790 -0.49 -45.59 27.79
CA VAL A 790 -0.10 -46.96 27.47
C VAL A 790 1.42 -47.02 27.64
N PRO A 791 1.94 -47.93 28.51
CA PRO A 791 3.41 -48.00 28.64
C PRO A 791 4.02 -48.27 27.26
N PRO A 792 5.14 -47.64 26.93
CA PRO A 792 5.80 -47.92 25.67
C PRO A 792 6.14 -49.41 25.60
N PRO A 793 6.03 -50.07 24.43
CA PRO A 793 6.45 -51.46 24.27
C PRO A 793 7.89 -51.59 24.74
N ALA A 794 8.18 -52.59 25.56
CA ALA A 794 9.47 -52.83 26.15
C ALA A 794 10.52 -52.90 25.04
N ASP A 795 11.46 -51.95 25.02
CA ASP A 795 12.58 -51.95 24.12
C ASP A 795 13.43 -53.18 24.31
N VAL A 796 13.56 -53.91 23.25
CA VAL A 796 14.53 -55.03 23.14
C VAL A 796 15.94 -54.42 23.30
N VAL A 797 16.56 -54.72 24.42
CA VAL A 797 17.95 -54.42 24.65
C VAL A 797 18.81 -55.27 23.70
N GLY A 798 19.60 -54.62 22.93
CA GLY A 798 20.64 -55.30 22.12
C GLY A 798 21.39 -54.42 21.15
N GLY A 799 22.60 -54.00 21.49
CA GLY A 799 23.59 -53.67 20.47
C GLY A 799 24.44 -52.42 20.69
N GLN A 800 25.43 -52.58 21.52
CA GLN A 800 26.82 -52.02 21.41
C GLN A 800 27.12 -50.63 20.81
N VAL A 801 27.72 -49.86 21.70
CA VAL A 801 28.60 -48.70 21.54
C VAL A 801 29.63 -48.85 20.39
N ALA A 802 29.74 -47.84 19.51
CA ALA A 802 31.01 -47.46 18.91
C ALA A 802 31.13 -45.93 18.88
N ARG A 803 32.20 -45.46 19.52
CA ARG A 803 32.71 -44.10 19.45
C ARG A 803 33.26 -43.79 18.06
N GLN A 804 32.94 -42.76 17.43
CA GLN A 804 33.89 -41.72 16.95
C GLN A 804 33.15 -40.44 16.64
#